data_f696794598ac8e4d6cb59fd5acbe16c3
#
_entry.id   f696794598ac8e4d6cb59fd5acbe16c3
#
_cell.length_a   1.000
_cell.length_b   1.000
_cell.length_c   1.000
_cell.angle_alpha   90.00
_cell.angle_beta   90.00
_cell.angle_gamma   90.00
#
_symmetry.space_group_name_H-M   'P 1'
#
loop_
_entity.id
_entity.type
_entity.pdbx_description
1 polymer ?
#
loop_
_entity_poly.entity_id
_entity_poly.type
_entity_poly.pdbx_seq_one_letter_code
_entity_poly.pdbx_strand_id
1 'polypeptide(L)'
;MVMKNVTKKIQKIPYLFLLMLFSFVTASAQKGITVRGTVLDSNGETIIGASVVLKGNNSIGTISDIDGNFVLTVPNEKSTLIVSYVGMKPQEVKVVSKGLFKVVLEDDTKQLEEVVVVGYGQQKKASVVGAITQTTGKVLERAAGISDIGAALTGNLPGVITTQSSGMPGEEEPKITIRGTSSWNNSDPLVLVDGIERPMSSVDIASVQSISVLKDASATAVYGVKGANGVILVTTKRGTEGAAQINIAANATMKIPSKLPNKLDSYDALMARNMAIEHELSLYPDSWSYIKPQAIINKYRNPANLEEAERYPNVDWQDVLFKDYAMSYNANVNVSGGTRFVKYFASVDYVHEGDLFDVFDNGRDYNSGYGYDRINVRSNLDFQITKSTVFKVNVAGSNGYKKTPYNNSNYDSSADWSIAQQWAGAYNIAPDVFLPKYSDGSWGYYPNISNVTNSAENVSLGGTMTTTTTQITTDFALEQDLSFITKGLSARAMVSWDNTFVEWKRGINDLYNDAQHKWINPDTGEVSYKKSYDNNTGFDFMQGVMWNTEGGEVKNWATQRNLNYQAQLNWARSFGKHNVTLMGLFSRQETATGSEIPHYREDWAFRTTYNWADRYFIEYNGAYNGSEKFSKENRFAFFNSGAIGWMVSEEPFMKFLKERRILDMLKIRASYGEIGDDNVKTRWLYMNQWAYGGTSSLDVDRGESPYTWYRESAVGNSDVHWEKVKKLNFGVDYSFWD
;
A
#
# COMPACT_ATOMS: atom_id res chain seq x y z
N MET A 1 -17.96 -36.05 4.63
CA MET A 1 -17.86 -36.60 6.00
C MET A 1 -16.48 -36.42 6.67
N VAL A 2 -15.42 -36.20 5.92
CA VAL A 2 -14.05 -36.01 6.46
C VAL A 2 -13.79 -34.56 6.91
N MET A 3 -14.42 -33.54 6.32
CA MET A 3 -14.21 -32.11 6.70
C MET A 3 -14.89 -31.69 8.02
N LYS A 4 -15.95 -32.35 8.48
CA LYS A 4 -16.58 -32.05 9.78
C LYS A 4 -15.73 -32.38 11.01
N ASN A 5 -14.70 -33.20 10.86
CA ASN A 5 -13.81 -33.56 11.97
C ASN A 5 -12.59 -32.64 12.13
N VAL A 6 -12.26 -31.85 11.12
CA VAL A 6 -11.12 -30.88 11.17
C VAL A 6 -11.53 -29.59 11.87
N THR A 7 -12.73 -29.10 11.61
CA THR A 7 -13.25 -27.88 12.25
C THR A 7 -13.48 -28.04 13.76
N LYS A 8 -13.85 -29.24 14.24
CA LYS A 8 -13.95 -29.48 15.68
C LYS A 8 -12.62 -29.61 16.43
N LYS A 9 -11.50 -29.84 15.73
CA LYS A 9 -10.16 -29.82 16.35
C LYS A 9 -9.58 -28.40 16.42
N ILE A 10 -9.93 -27.52 15.51
CA ILE A 10 -9.42 -26.13 15.49
C ILE A 10 -10.10 -25.26 16.56
N GLN A 11 -11.35 -25.56 16.92
CA GLN A 11 -12.05 -24.83 18.00
C GLN A 11 -11.48 -25.07 19.42
N LYS A 12 -10.62 -26.06 19.63
CA LYS A 12 -10.00 -26.34 20.95
C LYS A 12 -8.61 -25.71 21.12
N ILE A 13 -8.01 -25.18 20.08
CA ILE A 13 -6.67 -24.57 20.13
C ILE A 13 -6.63 -23.27 20.94
N PRO A 14 -7.61 -22.35 20.87
CA PRO A 14 -7.57 -21.13 21.67
C PRO A 14 -7.68 -21.36 23.18
N TYR A 15 -8.36 -22.43 23.60
CA TYR A 15 -8.47 -22.78 25.03
C TYR A 15 -7.16 -23.36 25.61
N LEU A 16 -6.37 -24.04 24.80
CA LEU A 16 -5.06 -24.56 25.24
C LEU A 16 -4.02 -23.45 25.36
N PHE A 17 -4.10 -22.43 24.48
CA PHE A 17 -3.22 -21.25 24.54
C PHE A 17 -3.55 -20.34 25.73
N LEU A 18 -4.82 -20.21 26.08
CA LEU A 18 -5.27 -19.45 27.26
C LEU A 18 -4.88 -20.14 28.57
N LEU A 19 -4.84 -21.47 28.61
CA LEU A 19 -4.44 -22.23 29.79
C LEU A 19 -2.91 -22.24 30.03
N MET A 20 -2.12 -22.10 28.99
CA MET A 20 -0.65 -21.94 29.08
C MET A 20 -0.22 -20.55 29.58
N LEU A 21 -1.02 -19.53 29.40
CA LEU A 21 -0.76 -18.17 29.89
C LEU A 21 -1.03 -17.99 31.38
N PHE A 22 -1.77 -18.90 32.03
CA PHE A 22 -2.15 -18.78 33.44
C PHE A 22 -1.25 -19.56 34.42
N SER A 23 -0.24 -20.30 33.96
CA SER A 23 0.56 -21.19 34.84
C SER A 23 1.92 -20.63 35.30
N PHE A 24 2.21 -19.34 35.11
CA PHE A 24 3.47 -18.74 35.57
C PHE A 24 3.23 -17.49 36.46
N VAL A 25 2.67 -17.66 37.65
CA VAL A 25 2.88 -16.69 38.72
C VAL A 25 2.98 -17.43 40.04
N THR A 26 4.17 -17.88 40.38
CA THR A 26 4.55 -18.06 41.78
C THR A 26 5.60 -17.00 42.13
N ALA A 27 5.13 -15.86 42.63
CA ALA A 27 6.00 -14.80 43.13
C ALA A 27 6.54 -15.18 44.50
N SER A 28 7.84 -15.40 44.61
CA SER A 28 8.54 -15.41 45.90
C SER A 28 8.64 -13.98 46.44
N ALA A 29 7.94 -13.69 47.53
CA ALA A 29 8.01 -12.43 48.18
C ALA A 29 9.40 -12.25 48.87
N GLN A 30 10.29 -11.51 48.19
CA GLN A 30 11.55 -11.01 48.80
C GLN A 30 11.21 -9.73 49.58
N LYS A 31 11.57 -9.67 50.88
CA LYS A 31 11.46 -8.45 51.70
C LYS A 31 12.35 -7.35 51.10
N GLY A 32 11.79 -6.45 50.34
CA GLY A 32 12.44 -5.29 49.73
C GLY A 32 12.13 -4.01 50.50
N ILE A 33 12.92 -2.98 50.23
CA ILE A 33 12.76 -1.63 50.80
C ILE A 33 11.90 -0.82 49.82
N THR A 34 10.81 -0.22 50.30
CA THR A 34 9.95 0.64 49.46
C THR A 34 10.52 2.06 49.44
N VAL A 35 10.86 2.53 48.24
CA VAL A 35 11.39 3.86 47.91
C VAL A 35 10.26 4.69 47.29
N ARG A 36 10.14 5.96 47.72
CA ARG A 36 9.19 6.92 47.17
C ARG A 36 9.93 8.19 46.73
N GLY A 37 9.46 8.78 45.64
CA GLY A 37 10.06 10.02 45.15
C GLY A 37 9.18 10.72 44.12
N THR A 38 9.63 11.92 43.71
CA THR A 38 8.96 12.75 42.70
C THR A 38 9.97 13.07 41.60
N VAL A 39 9.55 12.93 40.37
CA VAL A 39 10.35 13.28 39.17
C VAL A 39 9.90 14.63 38.67
N LEU A 40 10.84 15.55 38.48
CA LEU A 40 10.60 16.92 38.05
C LEU A 40 11.50 17.23 36.84
N ASP A 41 11.13 18.22 36.06
CA ASP A 41 11.99 18.83 35.04
C ASP A 41 12.89 19.94 35.65
N SER A 42 13.71 20.54 34.79
CA SER A 42 14.59 21.67 35.17
C SER A 42 13.84 22.93 35.62
N ASN A 43 12.57 23.08 35.25
CA ASN A 43 11.70 24.20 35.63
C ASN A 43 10.93 23.94 36.92
N GLY A 44 11.00 22.69 37.44
CA GLY A 44 10.31 22.27 38.65
C GLY A 44 8.90 21.73 38.39
N GLU A 45 8.52 21.50 37.15
CA GLU A 45 7.24 20.87 36.77
C GLU A 45 7.33 19.34 36.92
N THR A 46 6.22 18.71 37.26
CA THR A 46 6.16 17.27 37.50
C THR A 46 6.14 16.49 36.18
N ILE A 47 6.98 15.46 36.07
CA ILE A 47 7.06 14.61 34.87
C ILE A 47 6.18 13.37 35.06
N ILE A 48 5.15 13.25 34.25
CA ILE A 48 4.24 12.11 34.20
C ILE A 48 4.83 11.01 33.31
N GLY A 49 4.80 9.76 33.77
CA GLY A 49 5.24 8.61 32.96
C GLY A 49 6.77 8.45 32.84
N ALA A 50 7.55 9.13 33.68
CA ALA A 50 8.98 8.88 33.75
C ALA A 50 9.26 7.44 34.24
N SER A 51 10.13 6.73 33.53
CA SER A 51 10.53 5.36 33.89
C SER A 51 11.55 5.38 35.01
N VAL A 52 11.28 4.62 36.08
CA VAL A 52 12.18 4.44 37.23
C VAL A 52 12.50 2.97 37.37
N VAL A 53 13.72 2.55 37.04
CA VAL A 53 14.13 1.14 37.04
C VAL A 53 15.37 0.90 37.90
N LEU A 54 15.50 -0.30 38.45
CA LEU A 54 16.68 -0.70 39.20
C LEU A 54 17.86 -0.93 38.25
N LYS A 55 19.00 -0.28 38.50
CA LYS A 55 20.23 -0.49 37.73
C LYS A 55 20.66 -1.94 37.81
N GLY A 56 20.75 -2.60 36.64
CA GLY A 56 21.17 -4.00 36.55
C GLY A 56 20.00 -5.02 36.60
N ASN A 57 18.77 -4.59 36.85
CA ASN A 57 17.57 -5.44 36.75
C ASN A 57 16.35 -4.66 36.33
N ASN A 58 16.11 -4.59 35.04
CA ASN A 58 15.01 -3.84 34.44
C ASN A 58 13.61 -4.44 34.74
N SER A 59 13.53 -5.65 35.30
CA SER A 59 12.25 -6.24 35.73
C SER A 59 11.69 -5.61 37.02
N ILE A 60 12.54 -4.83 37.75
CA ILE A 60 12.14 -4.07 38.94
C ILE A 60 12.08 -2.61 38.52
N GLY A 61 10.88 -2.13 38.24
CA GLY A 61 10.67 -0.76 37.79
C GLY A 61 9.23 -0.30 38.01
N THR A 62 9.03 1.00 37.90
CA THR A 62 7.73 1.68 37.96
C THR A 62 7.76 2.90 37.03
N ILE A 63 6.63 3.55 36.86
CA ILE A 63 6.48 4.84 36.17
C ILE A 63 5.94 5.89 37.15
N SER A 64 6.30 7.17 36.94
CA SER A 64 5.73 8.28 37.73
C SER A 64 4.26 8.51 37.36
N ASP A 65 3.46 8.85 38.37
CA ASP A 65 2.03 9.17 38.25
C ASP A 65 1.78 10.60 37.73
N ILE A 66 0.53 11.03 37.74
CA ILE A 66 0.09 12.35 37.25
C ILE A 66 0.72 13.52 38.05
N ASP A 67 1.09 13.29 39.32
CA ASP A 67 1.77 14.25 40.16
C ASP A 67 3.30 14.09 40.16
N GLY A 68 3.82 13.29 39.20
CA GLY A 68 5.24 12.96 39.07
C GLY A 68 5.78 12.02 40.15
N ASN A 69 4.95 11.46 41.01
CA ASN A 69 5.38 10.61 42.11
C ASN A 69 5.56 9.17 41.66
N PHE A 70 6.53 8.48 42.25
CA PHE A 70 6.77 7.05 42.02
C PHE A 70 6.94 6.30 43.35
N VAL A 71 6.59 5.04 43.35
CA VAL A 71 6.81 4.08 44.43
C VAL A 71 7.40 2.82 43.88
N LEU A 72 8.56 2.41 44.36
CA LEU A 72 9.28 1.22 43.88
C LEU A 72 9.85 0.43 45.06
N THR A 73 9.70 -0.89 45.04
CA THR A 73 10.34 -1.76 46.03
C THR A 73 11.64 -2.32 45.48
N VAL A 74 12.74 -2.05 46.17
CA VAL A 74 14.09 -2.45 45.78
C VAL A 74 14.70 -3.45 46.78
N PRO A 75 15.68 -4.29 46.35
CA PRO A 75 16.21 -5.38 47.19
C PRO A 75 16.97 -4.90 48.44
N ASN A 76 17.68 -3.78 48.38
CA ASN A 76 18.50 -3.27 49.50
C ASN A 76 18.82 -1.77 49.36
N GLU A 77 19.43 -1.19 50.42
CA GLU A 77 19.82 0.23 50.51
C GLU A 77 20.99 0.62 49.60
N LYS A 78 21.73 -0.35 49.03
CA LYS A 78 22.83 -0.09 48.09
C LYS A 78 22.37 -0.05 46.63
N SER A 79 21.06 -0.20 46.41
CA SER A 79 20.45 -0.16 45.09
C SER A 79 20.64 1.22 44.45
N THR A 80 20.81 1.26 43.13
CA THR A 80 20.82 2.48 42.32
C THR A 80 19.65 2.44 41.39
N LEU A 81 18.88 3.51 41.34
CA LEU A 81 17.76 3.68 40.38
C LEU A 81 18.26 4.44 39.16
N ILE A 82 17.79 4.09 38.01
CA ILE A 82 17.89 4.86 36.76
C ILE A 82 16.52 5.47 36.49
N VAL A 83 16.44 6.80 36.52
CA VAL A 83 15.24 7.55 36.18
C VAL A 83 15.44 8.14 34.80
N SER A 84 14.51 7.88 33.89
CA SER A 84 14.60 8.33 32.50
C SER A 84 13.22 8.76 31.98
N TYR A 85 13.24 9.74 31.08
CA TYR A 85 12.07 10.20 30.36
C TYR A 85 12.47 10.56 28.92
N VAL A 86 11.53 10.45 27.99
CA VAL A 86 11.80 10.75 26.57
C VAL A 86 12.17 12.23 26.41
N GLY A 87 13.33 12.50 25.82
CA GLY A 87 13.83 13.86 25.64
C GLY A 87 14.64 14.42 26.81
N MET A 88 14.88 13.62 27.87
CA MET A 88 15.65 14.03 29.04
C MET A 88 16.82 13.11 29.33
N LYS A 89 17.90 13.64 29.91
CA LYS A 89 19.08 12.86 30.31
C LYS A 89 18.73 11.89 31.43
N PRO A 90 19.00 10.59 31.28
CA PRO A 90 18.81 9.65 32.36
C PRO A 90 19.67 10.00 33.56
N GLN A 91 19.08 9.97 34.77
CA GLN A 91 19.77 10.24 36.02
C GLN A 91 19.88 8.97 36.88
N GLU A 92 21.07 8.71 37.41
CA GLU A 92 21.29 7.63 38.37
C GLU A 92 21.17 8.16 39.80
N VAL A 93 20.27 7.56 40.57
CA VAL A 93 19.99 7.95 41.96
C VAL A 93 20.28 6.77 42.90
N LYS A 94 21.16 6.96 43.85
CA LYS A 94 21.44 5.94 44.91
C LYS A 94 20.32 5.97 45.94
N VAL A 95 19.82 4.82 46.32
CA VAL A 95 18.80 4.66 47.34
C VAL A 95 19.39 5.00 48.71
N VAL A 96 18.70 5.87 49.47
CA VAL A 96 19.00 6.24 50.87
C VAL A 96 17.80 5.88 51.71
N SER A 97 18.02 5.24 52.84
CA SER A 97 16.99 4.51 53.63
C SER A 97 15.85 5.33 54.25
N LYS A 98 15.89 6.65 54.25
CA LYS A 98 14.79 7.51 54.71
C LYS A 98 14.76 8.84 53.98
N GLY A 99 13.80 9.00 53.05
CA GLY A 99 13.51 10.31 52.43
C GLY A 99 12.66 10.17 51.16
N LEU A 100 11.94 11.24 50.84
CA LEU A 100 11.32 11.46 49.54
C LEU A 100 12.46 11.86 48.57
N PHE A 101 12.65 11.07 47.52
CA PHE A 101 13.59 11.40 46.49
C PHE A 101 13.00 12.49 45.59
N LYS A 102 13.71 13.57 45.38
CA LYS A 102 13.43 14.57 44.39
C LYS A 102 14.44 14.38 43.25
N VAL A 103 13.97 13.88 42.12
CA VAL A 103 14.81 13.65 40.93
C VAL A 103 14.50 14.71 39.91
N VAL A 104 15.48 15.54 39.56
CA VAL A 104 15.31 16.59 38.55
C VAL A 104 15.99 16.09 37.27
N LEU A 105 15.24 15.84 36.22
CA LEU A 105 15.79 15.48 34.92
C LEU A 105 16.11 16.75 34.12
N GLU A 106 17.31 16.79 33.55
CA GLU A 106 17.72 17.84 32.63
C GLU A 106 17.31 17.43 31.20
N ASP A 107 16.90 18.44 30.42
CA ASP A 107 16.65 18.22 29.00
C ASP A 107 17.90 17.65 28.33
N ASP A 108 17.74 16.57 27.59
CA ASP A 108 18.81 16.08 26.72
C ASP A 108 18.87 16.96 25.47
N THR A 109 19.56 18.11 25.62
CA THR A 109 19.82 19.05 24.54
C THR A 109 20.72 18.52 23.43
N LYS A 110 21.17 17.27 23.52
CA LYS A 110 21.52 16.51 22.34
C LYS A 110 20.23 16.24 21.58
N GLN A 111 19.75 17.22 20.77
CA GLN A 111 18.89 16.95 19.64
C GLN A 111 19.39 15.65 19.01
N LEU A 112 18.61 14.59 19.07
CA LEU A 112 18.84 13.43 18.23
C LEU A 112 18.88 14.00 16.82
N GLU A 113 20.11 14.12 16.27
CA GLU A 113 20.30 14.66 14.94
C GLU A 113 19.41 13.84 14.01
N GLU A 114 18.32 14.44 13.56
CA GLU A 114 17.33 13.76 12.71
C GLU A 114 18.05 13.35 11.42
N VAL A 115 18.19 12.03 11.24
CA VAL A 115 18.87 11.43 10.10
C VAL A 115 17.82 11.05 9.06
N VAL A 116 18.03 11.50 7.84
CA VAL A 116 17.16 11.19 6.70
C VAL A 116 17.86 10.19 5.80
N VAL A 117 17.14 9.19 5.34
CA VAL A 117 17.63 8.28 4.30
C VAL A 117 17.61 9.03 2.97
N VAL A 118 18.77 9.16 2.35
CA VAL A 118 18.97 9.94 1.12
C VAL A 118 19.79 9.10 0.15
N GLY A 119 19.21 8.74 -0.95
CA GLY A 119 19.87 7.86 -1.89
C GLY A 119 20.17 6.51 -1.23
N TYR A 120 21.33 5.97 -1.49
CA TYR A 120 21.82 4.72 -0.89
C TYR A 120 22.60 4.95 0.42
N GLY A 121 22.29 6.04 1.16
CA GLY A 121 22.96 6.40 2.40
C GLY A 121 22.07 7.16 3.38
N GLN A 122 22.64 7.52 4.53
CA GLN A 122 21.98 8.36 5.54
C GLN A 122 22.69 9.69 5.65
N GLN A 123 21.96 10.78 5.81
CA GLN A 123 22.50 12.12 6.05
C GLN A 123 21.76 12.80 7.19
N LYS A 124 22.45 13.69 7.90
CA LYS A 124 21.80 14.59 8.85
C LYS A 124 20.80 15.48 8.09
N LYS A 125 19.58 15.61 8.56
CA LYS A 125 18.53 16.41 7.94
C LYS A 125 19.01 17.85 7.64
N ALA A 126 19.76 18.44 8.55
CA ALA A 126 20.34 19.76 8.38
C ALA A 126 21.33 19.87 7.18
N SER A 127 22.02 18.77 6.84
CA SER A 127 22.97 18.72 5.73
C SER A 127 22.35 18.46 4.37
N VAL A 128 21.11 18.00 4.31
CA VAL A 128 20.42 17.67 3.06
C VAL A 128 20.14 18.94 2.25
N VAL A 129 20.54 18.96 0.98
CA VAL A 129 20.29 20.08 0.06
C VAL A 129 19.10 19.80 -0.85
N GLY A 130 18.79 18.54 -1.13
CA GLY A 130 17.63 18.13 -1.95
C GLY A 130 16.29 18.35 -1.25
N ALA A 131 15.20 18.42 -2.04
CA ALA A 131 13.85 18.51 -1.52
C ALA A 131 13.36 17.13 -1.07
N ILE A 132 13.40 16.89 0.22
CA ILE A 132 13.00 15.63 0.85
C ILE A 132 11.91 15.88 1.90
N THR A 133 10.90 15.02 1.93
CA THR A 133 9.94 14.95 3.03
C THR A 133 9.95 13.56 3.62
N GLN A 134 9.79 13.46 4.92
CA GLN A 134 9.83 12.19 5.64
C GLN A 134 8.63 12.10 6.58
N THR A 135 8.11 10.87 6.73
CA THR A 135 7.15 10.49 7.78
C THR A 135 7.63 9.24 8.49
N THR A 136 7.17 9.03 9.70
CA THR A 136 7.52 7.84 10.49
C THR A 136 6.40 6.81 10.45
N GLY A 137 6.74 5.53 10.70
CA GLY A 137 5.76 4.45 10.83
C GLY A 137 4.64 4.76 11.83
N LYS A 138 4.95 5.42 12.95
CA LYS A 138 3.94 5.82 13.94
C LYS A 138 2.85 6.76 13.40
N VAL A 139 3.18 7.63 12.44
CA VAL A 139 2.19 8.50 11.79
C VAL A 139 1.30 7.67 10.89
N LEU A 140 1.86 6.70 10.18
CA LEU A 140 1.13 5.81 9.28
C LEU A 140 0.22 4.82 10.04
N GLU A 141 0.64 4.36 11.20
CA GLU A 141 -0.16 3.48 12.08
C GLU A 141 -1.49 4.12 12.52
N ARG A 142 -1.64 5.45 12.42
CA ARG A 142 -2.93 6.14 12.66
C ARG A 142 -4.00 5.81 11.62
N ALA A 143 -3.57 5.38 10.43
CA ALA A 143 -4.46 4.92 9.37
C ALA A 143 -4.85 3.44 9.58
N ALA A 144 -5.17 3.07 10.81
CA ALA A 144 -5.53 1.72 11.20
C ALA A 144 -6.63 1.11 10.30
N GLY A 145 -6.47 -0.17 9.94
CA GLY A 145 -7.44 -0.90 9.11
C GLY A 145 -7.30 -0.68 7.61
N ILE A 146 -6.24 -0.01 7.16
CA ILE A 146 -5.87 0.12 5.76
C ILE A 146 -4.82 -0.95 5.45
N SER A 147 -5.01 -1.69 4.35
CA SER A 147 -4.10 -2.77 3.93
C SER A 147 -2.89 -2.28 3.15
N ASP A 148 -2.96 -1.09 2.57
CA ASP A 148 -1.94 -0.51 1.70
C ASP A 148 -1.28 0.74 2.30
N ILE A 149 0.07 0.76 2.28
CA ILE A 149 0.85 1.91 2.78
C ILE A 149 0.60 3.16 1.95
N GLY A 150 0.38 3.04 0.64
CA GLY A 150 0.11 4.16 -0.24
C GLY A 150 -1.16 4.92 0.17
N ALA A 151 -2.20 4.20 0.59
CA ALA A 151 -3.42 4.79 1.13
C ALA A 151 -3.15 5.51 2.47
N ALA A 152 -2.28 4.97 3.32
CA ALA A 152 -1.87 5.60 4.57
C ALA A 152 -1.02 6.88 4.38
N LEU A 153 -0.43 7.09 3.19
CA LEU A 153 0.31 8.32 2.86
C LEU A 153 -0.59 9.51 2.55
N THR A 154 -1.88 9.27 2.27
CA THR A 154 -2.84 10.33 1.90
C THR A 154 -2.88 11.44 2.94
N GLY A 155 -2.57 12.68 2.53
CA GLY A 155 -2.56 13.86 3.40
C GLY A 155 -1.38 13.95 4.38
N ASN A 156 -0.49 12.94 4.48
CA ASN A 156 0.61 12.91 5.44
C ASN A 156 1.94 13.45 4.87
N LEU A 157 2.06 13.60 3.56
CA LEU A 157 3.30 14.04 2.90
C LEU A 157 3.04 15.19 1.93
N PRO A 158 3.54 16.40 2.21
CA PRO A 158 3.38 17.55 1.30
C PRO A 158 3.98 17.26 -0.09
N GLY A 159 3.21 17.56 -1.15
CA GLY A 159 3.61 17.38 -2.56
C GLY A 159 3.51 15.95 -3.06
N VAL A 160 2.90 15.05 -2.30
CA VAL A 160 2.46 13.72 -2.71
C VAL A 160 0.95 13.75 -2.89
N ILE A 161 0.48 13.37 -4.06
CA ILE A 161 -0.93 13.26 -4.41
C ILE A 161 -1.25 11.79 -4.54
N THR A 162 -2.25 11.33 -3.81
CA THR A 162 -2.74 9.96 -3.87
C THR A 162 -4.16 9.97 -4.40
N THR A 163 -4.45 9.15 -5.39
CA THR A 163 -5.79 8.99 -5.95
C THR A 163 -6.19 7.54 -5.87
N GLN A 164 -7.20 7.26 -5.07
CA GLN A 164 -7.77 5.93 -4.94
C GLN A 164 -8.96 5.82 -5.89
N SER A 165 -8.91 4.86 -6.81
CA SER A 165 -9.97 4.63 -7.81
C SER A 165 -11.00 3.60 -7.36
N SER A 166 -10.66 2.76 -6.38
CA SER A 166 -11.49 1.70 -5.85
C SER A 166 -11.38 1.63 -4.33
N GLY A 167 -12.49 1.31 -3.66
CA GLY A 167 -12.54 0.95 -2.24
C GLY A 167 -12.81 -0.54 -2.03
N MET A 168 -12.60 -1.36 -3.07
CA MET A 168 -12.85 -2.79 -3.02
C MET A 168 -11.81 -3.52 -2.19
N PRO A 169 -12.21 -4.55 -1.44
CA PRO A 169 -11.29 -5.35 -0.65
C PRO A 169 -10.15 -5.91 -1.50
N GLY A 170 -8.89 -5.63 -1.09
CA GLY A 170 -7.68 -6.06 -1.78
C GLY A 170 -7.35 -5.31 -3.07
N GLU A 171 -8.01 -4.19 -3.37
CA GLU A 171 -7.76 -3.31 -4.53
C GLU A 171 -7.63 -1.83 -4.13
N GLU A 172 -7.23 -1.58 -2.90
CA GLU A 172 -7.12 -0.24 -2.34
C GLU A 172 -5.79 0.47 -2.68
N GLU A 173 -4.93 -0.12 -3.54
CA GLU A 173 -3.65 0.49 -3.91
C GLU A 173 -3.89 1.81 -4.66
N PRO A 174 -3.53 2.97 -4.07
CA PRO A 174 -3.75 4.25 -4.72
C PRO A 174 -2.69 4.53 -5.77
N LYS A 175 -3.09 5.22 -6.82
CA LYS A 175 -2.14 5.85 -7.73
C LYS A 175 -1.46 7.02 -7.01
N ILE A 176 -0.12 7.00 -6.98
CA ILE A 176 0.68 8.03 -6.33
C ILE A 176 1.36 8.89 -7.38
N THR A 177 1.29 10.21 -7.19
CA THR A 177 1.96 11.17 -8.06
C THR A 177 2.71 12.19 -7.20
N ILE A 178 3.98 12.48 -7.56
CA ILE A 178 4.81 13.45 -6.84
C ILE A 178 4.96 14.71 -7.68
N ARG A 179 4.42 15.84 -7.18
CA ARG A 179 4.44 17.15 -7.88
C ARG A 179 3.75 17.18 -9.25
N GLY A 180 2.85 16.20 -9.53
CA GLY A 180 2.11 16.10 -10.79
C GLY A 180 2.73 15.14 -11.80
N THR A 181 2.13 15.07 -12.98
CA THR A 181 2.58 14.19 -14.08
C THR A 181 3.73 14.84 -14.83
N SER A 182 4.81 14.11 -15.04
CA SER A 182 6.03 14.58 -15.71
C SER A 182 6.24 13.96 -17.09
N SER A 183 5.52 12.90 -17.44
CA SER A 183 5.63 12.19 -18.71
C SER A 183 4.24 11.79 -19.23
N TRP A 184 4.13 11.64 -20.56
CA TRP A 184 2.93 11.12 -21.23
C TRP A 184 2.78 9.59 -21.08
N ASN A 185 3.88 8.89 -20.81
CA ASN A 185 3.90 7.43 -20.76
C ASN A 185 3.48 6.89 -19.40
N ASN A 186 4.22 7.26 -18.35
CA ASN A 186 3.95 6.87 -16.97
C ASN A 186 4.52 7.93 -16.03
N SER A 187 3.79 8.25 -14.96
CA SER A 187 4.21 9.22 -13.94
C SER A 187 4.30 8.60 -12.54
N ASP A 188 4.32 7.28 -12.44
CA ASP A 188 4.46 6.58 -11.16
C ASP A 188 5.86 6.80 -10.57
N PRO A 189 5.96 7.09 -9.27
CA PRO A 189 7.25 7.23 -8.61
C PRO A 189 7.94 5.86 -8.45
N LEU A 190 9.26 5.88 -8.40
CA LEU A 190 10.03 4.71 -8.02
C LEU A 190 9.84 4.42 -6.51
N VAL A 191 9.40 3.22 -6.17
CA VAL A 191 9.30 2.78 -4.77
C VAL A 191 10.44 1.83 -4.46
N LEU A 192 11.19 2.13 -3.40
CA LEU A 192 12.29 1.30 -2.92
C LEU A 192 12.04 0.88 -1.47
N VAL A 193 12.00 -0.41 -1.24
CA VAL A 193 11.93 -1.02 0.10
C VAL A 193 13.33 -1.52 0.47
N ASP A 194 13.94 -0.91 1.49
CA ASP A 194 15.33 -1.17 1.92
C ASP A 194 16.37 -1.09 0.78
N GLY A 195 16.08 -0.26 -0.24
CA GLY A 195 16.95 -0.02 -1.40
C GLY A 195 16.68 -0.90 -2.62
N ILE A 196 15.69 -1.78 -2.57
CA ILE A 196 15.26 -2.62 -3.70
C ILE A 196 13.90 -2.16 -4.20
N GLU A 197 13.73 -2.13 -5.53
CA GLU A 197 12.47 -1.78 -6.19
C GLU A 197 11.40 -2.85 -5.91
N ARG A 198 10.35 -2.44 -5.20
CA ARG A 198 9.23 -3.29 -4.80
C ARG A 198 7.95 -2.46 -4.71
N PRO A 199 6.77 -3.03 -4.97
CA PRO A 199 5.50 -2.34 -4.73
C PRO A 199 5.32 -2.06 -3.23
N MET A 200 4.60 -0.99 -2.88
CA MET A 200 4.30 -0.66 -1.48
C MET A 200 3.51 -1.74 -0.78
N SER A 201 2.63 -2.42 -1.50
CA SER A 201 1.85 -3.56 -1.02
C SER A 201 2.70 -4.74 -0.51
N SER A 202 4.01 -4.76 -0.80
CA SER A 202 4.95 -5.78 -0.29
C SER A 202 5.34 -5.60 1.18
N VAL A 203 4.93 -4.51 1.81
CA VAL A 203 5.31 -4.19 3.20
C VAL A 203 4.06 -3.88 4.02
N ASP A 204 3.96 -4.45 5.21
CA ASP A 204 2.94 -4.09 6.19
C ASP A 204 3.32 -2.77 6.91
N ILE A 205 2.31 -1.97 7.27
CA ILE A 205 2.50 -0.66 7.92
C ILE A 205 3.26 -0.79 9.25
N ALA A 206 3.00 -1.84 10.00
CA ALA A 206 3.62 -2.06 11.31
C ALA A 206 5.12 -2.37 11.22
N SER A 207 5.60 -2.85 10.06
CA SER A 207 7.03 -3.07 9.79
C SER A 207 7.76 -1.80 9.32
N VAL A 208 7.06 -0.71 9.01
CA VAL A 208 7.68 0.53 8.52
C VAL A 208 8.33 1.29 9.66
N GLN A 209 9.59 1.68 9.50
CA GLN A 209 10.28 2.62 10.37
C GLN A 209 10.06 4.05 9.91
N SER A 210 10.29 4.32 8.63
CA SER A 210 10.12 5.64 8.03
C SER A 210 9.91 5.55 6.51
N ILE A 211 9.24 6.56 5.97
CA ILE A 211 9.12 6.77 4.52
C ILE A 211 9.68 8.15 4.19
N SER A 212 10.64 8.18 3.26
CA SER A 212 11.23 9.41 2.72
C SER A 212 10.84 9.58 1.26
N VAL A 213 10.37 10.75 0.88
CA VAL A 213 10.00 11.09 -0.51
C VAL A 213 10.97 12.11 -1.07
N LEU A 214 11.68 11.71 -2.11
CA LEU A 214 12.65 12.51 -2.85
C LEU A 214 11.95 13.15 -4.05
N LYS A 215 11.96 14.49 -4.14
CA LYS A 215 11.08 15.23 -5.07
C LYS A 215 11.82 15.95 -6.18
N ASP A 216 13.11 16.22 -6.03
CA ASP A 216 13.91 16.95 -7.01
C ASP A 216 15.00 16.09 -7.66
N ALA A 217 15.59 16.61 -8.74
CA ALA A 217 16.60 15.90 -9.49
C ALA A 217 17.87 15.64 -8.68
N SER A 218 18.27 16.54 -7.78
CA SER A 218 19.48 16.34 -6.97
C SER A 218 19.32 15.17 -6.00
N ALA A 219 18.14 15.02 -5.41
CA ALA A 219 17.86 13.91 -4.50
C ALA A 219 17.67 12.57 -5.25
N THR A 220 17.15 12.58 -6.48
CA THR A 220 16.76 11.36 -7.22
C THR A 220 17.78 10.92 -8.27
N ALA A 221 18.76 11.76 -8.65
CA ALA A 221 19.72 11.42 -9.70
C ALA A 221 20.54 10.14 -9.47
N VAL A 222 20.81 9.80 -8.22
CA VAL A 222 21.53 8.54 -7.87
C VAL A 222 20.73 7.28 -8.19
N TYR A 223 19.41 7.41 -8.41
CA TYR A 223 18.54 6.31 -8.85
C TYR A 223 18.38 6.29 -10.37
N GLY A 224 19.09 7.19 -11.03
CA GLY A 224 19.08 7.29 -12.47
C GLY A 224 17.69 7.58 -13.02
N VAL A 225 17.40 6.97 -14.16
CA VAL A 225 16.20 7.21 -14.95
C VAL A 225 14.89 6.88 -14.25
N LYS A 226 14.86 5.91 -13.35
CA LYS A 226 13.65 5.58 -12.57
C LYS A 226 13.28 6.67 -11.56
N GLY A 227 14.22 7.58 -11.24
CA GLY A 227 13.98 8.73 -10.34
C GLY A 227 13.26 9.90 -10.99
N ALA A 228 12.94 9.86 -12.28
CA ALA A 228 12.35 10.98 -13.01
C ALA A 228 11.03 11.47 -12.41
N ASN A 229 10.18 10.57 -11.94
CA ASN A 229 8.87 10.87 -11.34
C ASN A 229 8.91 11.04 -9.82
N GLY A 230 10.13 11.08 -9.23
CA GLY A 230 10.35 11.07 -7.79
C GLY A 230 10.61 9.67 -7.26
N VAL A 231 11.09 9.58 -6.02
CA VAL A 231 11.44 8.31 -5.37
C VAL A 231 10.84 8.25 -3.97
N ILE A 232 10.24 7.15 -3.64
CA ILE A 232 9.70 6.84 -2.32
C ILE A 232 10.60 5.77 -1.70
N LEU A 233 11.24 6.11 -0.59
CA LEU A 233 12.11 5.21 0.16
C LEU A 233 11.37 4.71 1.38
N VAL A 234 11.06 3.43 1.42
CA VAL A 234 10.47 2.74 2.57
C VAL A 234 11.61 2.05 3.32
N THR A 235 11.82 2.44 4.58
CA THR A 235 12.79 1.81 5.47
C THR A 235 12.04 0.97 6.48
N THR A 236 12.42 -0.31 6.60
CA THR A 236 11.78 -1.25 7.53
C THR A 236 12.44 -1.23 8.91
N LYS A 237 11.68 -1.58 9.95
CA LYS A 237 12.15 -1.67 11.33
C LYS A 237 13.24 -2.72 11.48
N ARG A 238 14.24 -2.43 12.33
CA ARG A 238 15.35 -3.33 12.66
C ARG A 238 15.49 -3.48 14.17
N GLY A 239 16.14 -4.55 14.59
CA GLY A 239 16.46 -4.75 15.99
C GLY A 239 17.56 -3.81 16.48
N THR A 240 17.56 -3.55 17.78
CA THR A 240 18.61 -2.84 18.50
C THR A 240 19.19 -3.72 19.60
N GLU A 241 20.42 -3.47 20.03
CA GLU A 241 21.01 -4.18 21.17
C GLU A 241 20.19 -3.90 22.43
N GLY A 242 19.72 -4.94 23.08
CA GLY A 242 18.89 -4.85 24.28
C GLY A 242 17.95 -6.06 24.45
N ALA A 243 17.14 -6.01 25.51
CA ALA A 243 16.13 -7.03 25.78
C ALA A 243 15.07 -7.04 24.67
N ALA A 244 14.45 -8.20 24.48
CA ALA A 244 13.36 -8.36 23.55
C ALA A 244 12.17 -7.44 23.91
N GLN A 245 11.72 -6.65 22.94
CA GLN A 245 10.52 -5.82 23.03
C GLN A 245 9.45 -6.46 22.16
N ILE A 246 8.29 -6.74 22.74
CA ILE A 246 7.14 -7.31 22.06
C ILE A 246 6.08 -6.23 21.98
N ASN A 247 5.60 -5.95 20.77
CA ASN A 247 4.48 -5.06 20.53
C ASN A 247 3.33 -5.85 19.89
N ILE A 248 2.14 -5.64 20.42
CA ILE A 248 0.91 -6.24 19.91
C ILE A 248 -0.05 -5.11 19.63
N ALA A 249 -0.60 -5.07 18.42
CA ALA A 249 -1.61 -4.12 18.01
C ALA A 249 -2.77 -4.87 17.36
N ALA A 250 -3.99 -4.44 17.66
CA ALA A 250 -5.19 -4.91 16.99
C ALA A 250 -6.12 -3.72 16.74
N ASN A 251 -6.63 -3.63 15.54
CA ASN A 251 -7.49 -2.55 15.09
C ASN A 251 -8.76 -3.14 14.45
N ALA A 252 -9.88 -2.50 14.69
CA ALA A 252 -11.13 -2.75 13.99
C ALA A 252 -11.58 -1.43 13.36
N THR A 253 -11.88 -1.46 12.07
CA THR A 253 -12.28 -0.29 11.31
C THR A 253 -13.66 -0.54 10.69
N MET A 254 -14.58 0.37 10.94
CA MET A 254 -15.88 0.38 10.30
C MET A 254 -15.80 1.32 9.07
N LYS A 255 -15.96 0.76 7.89
CA LYS A 255 -16.01 1.48 6.62
C LYS A 255 -17.47 1.79 6.29
N ILE A 256 -17.77 3.05 5.98
CA ILE A 256 -19.10 3.50 5.56
C ILE A 256 -18.98 4.27 4.25
N PRO A 257 -20.00 4.23 3.37
CA PRO A 257 -20.02 5.09 2.20
C PRO A 257 -19.98 6.56 2.61
N SER A 258 -18.98 7.31 2.13
CA SER A 258 -18.81 8.72 2.50
C SER A 258 -19.87 9.62 1.87
N LYS A 259 -20.29 9.28 0.64
CA LYS A 259 -21.32 9.99 -0.11
C LYS A 259 -21.86 9.09 -1.20
N LEU A 260 -23.17 8.93 -1.22
CA LEU A 260 -23.89 8.32 -2.33
C LEU A 260 -24.63 9.41 -3.10
N PRO A 261 -24.79 9.31 -4.44
CA PRO A 261 -25.59 10.24 -5.22
C PRO A 261 -27.04 10.24 -4.75
N ASN A 262 -27.69 11.40 -4.83
CA ASN A 262 -29.13 11.48 -4.60
C ASN A 262 -29.87 10.68 -5.67
N LYS A 263 -30.93 10.02 -5.27
CA LYS A 263 -31.81 9.22 -6.13
C LYS A 263 -33.24 9.70 -6.01
N LEU A 264 -34.02 9.40 -7.03
CA LEU A 264 -35.45 9.63 -7.04
C LEU A 264 -36.15 8.30 -6.78
N ASP A 265 -37.28 8.32 -6.08
CA ASP A 265 -38.19 7.18 -6.04
C ASP A 265 -38.88 7.01 -7.39
N SER A 266 -39.59 5.89 -7.62
CA SER A 266 -40.27 5.60 -8.90
C SER A 266 -41.30 6.65 -9.26
N TYR A 267 -42.01 7.21 -8.27
CA TYR A 267 -43.00 8.26 -8.51
C TYR A 267 -42.33 9.51 -9.07
N ASP A 268 -41.32 10.04 -8.36
CA ASP A 268 -40.63 11.27 -8.77
C ASP A 268 -39.83 11.07 -10.06
N ALA A 269 -39.27 9.89 -10.27
CA ALA A 269 -38.56 9.52 -11.52
C ALA A 269 -39.51 9.52 -12.71
N LEU A 270 -40.71 8.94 -12.58
CA LEU A 270 -41.74 8.93 -13.63
C LEU A 270 -42.31 10.31 -13.89
N MET A 271 -42.51 11.14 -12.85
CA MET A 271 -42.94 12.53 -13.02
C MET A 271 -41.87 13.34 -13.77
N ALA A 272 -40.58 13.19 -13.42
CA ALA A 272 -39.49 13.85 -14.13
C ALA A 272 -39.40 13.38 -15.60
N ARG A 273 -39.60 12.08 -15.85
CA ARG A 273 -39.66 11.52 -17.21
C ARG A 273 -40.80 12.09 -18.03
N ASN A 274 -42.02 12.16 -17.47
CA ASN A 274 -43.18 12.78 -18.15
C ASN A 274 -42.88 14.25 -18.48
N MET A 275 -42.32 15.01 -17.55
CA MET A 275 -41.92 16.40 -17.78
C MET A 275 -40.92 16.52 -18.94
N ALA A 276 -39.90 15.63 -18.98
CA ALA A 276 -38.93 15.61 -20.07
C ALA A 276 -39.64 15.33 -21.43
N ILE A 277 -40.54 14.35 -21.48
CA ILE A 277 -41.32 14.03 -22.67
C ILE A 277 -42.17 15.24 -23.12
N GLU A 278 -42.84 15.91 -22.20
CA GLU A 278 -43.62 17.13 -22.51
C GLU A 278 -42.74 18.22 -23.13
N HIS A 279 -41.51 18.39 -22.67
CA HIS A 279 -40.56 19.32 -23.28
C HIS A 279 -40.10 18.90 -24.67
N GLU A 280 -40.03 17.60 -24.97
CA GLU A 280 -39.61 17.05 -26.27
C GLU A 280 -40.71 17.02 -27.31
N LEU A 281 -41.98 17.13 -26.93
CA LEU A 281 -43.14 17.00 -27.85
C LEU A 281 -43.10 18.00 -29.00
N SER A 282 -42.46 19.14 -28.83
CA SER A 282 -42.28 20.12 -29.92
C SER A 282 -41.31 19.62 -31.01
N LEU A 283 -40.40 18.72 -30.66
CA LEU A 283 -39.39 18.15 -31.55
C LEU A 283 -39.78 16.76 -32.04
N TYR A 284 -40.38 15.96 -31.16
CA TYR A 284 -40.75 14.55 -31.40
C TYR A 284 -42.19 14.28 -30.93
N PRO A 285 -43.21 14.63 -31.71
CA PRO A 285 -44.62 14.49 -31.31
C PRO A 285 -45.02 13.06 -30.92
N ASP A 286 -44.42 12.03 -31.52
CA ASP A 286 -44.67 10.62 -31.23
C ASP A 286 -44.30 10.21 -29.80
N SER A 287 -43.48 10.98 -29.11
CA SER A 287 -43.09 10.76 -27.72
C SER A 287 -44.28 10.81 -26.75
N TRP A 288 -45.43 11.36 -27.17
CA TRP A 288 -46.66 11.37 -26.37
C TRP A 288 -47.07 9.98 -25.90
N SER A 289 -46.83 8.95 -26.70
CA SER A 289 -47.14 7.55 -26.36
C SER A 289 -46.41 7.01 -25.14
N TYR A 290 -45.29 7.64 -24.75
CA TYR A 290 -44.48 7.25 -23.59
C TYR A 290 -44.88 7.95 -22.29
N ILE A 291 -45.83 8.92 -22.33
CA ILE A 291 -46.33 9.58 -21.11
C ILE A 291 -47.11 8.59 -20.27
N LYS A 292 -46.71 8.44 -19.00
CA LYS A 292 -47.44 7.62 -18.02
C LYS A 292 -48.57 8.42 -17.36
N PRO A 293 -49.80 7.89 -17.34
CA PRO A 293 -50.91 8.51 -16.64
C PRO A 293 -50.65 8.68 -15.14
N GLN A 294 -51.08 9.81 -14.56
CA GLN A 294 -50.87 10.10 -13.13
C GLN A 294 -51.48 9.01 -12.23
N ALA A 295 -52.60 8.42 -12.61
CA ALA A 295 -53.25 7.32 -11.88
C ALA A 295 -52.35 6.08 -11.76
N ILE A 296 -51.57 5.82 -12.81
CA ILE A 296 -50.57 4.71 -12.81
C ILE A 296 -49.35 5.11 -11.99
N ILE A 297 -48.84 6.34 -12.12
CA ILE A 297 -47.69 6.82 -11.35
C ILE A 297 -47.97 6.75 -9.85
N ASN A 298 -49.19 7.07 -9.39
CA ASN A 298 -49.58 6.99 -8.00
C ASN A 298 -49.47 5.57 -7.41
N LYS A 299 -49.62 4.52 -8.24
CA LYS A 299 -49.53 3.12 -7.80
C LYS A 299 -48.10 2.72 -7.42
N TYR A 300 -47.09 3.32 -8.02
CA TYR A 300 -45.68 3.09 -7.66
C TYR A 300 -45.37 3.55 -6.23
N ARG A 301 -46.06 4.59 -5.72
CA ARG A 301 -45.87 5.08 -4.34
C ARG A 301 -46.83 4.42 -3.36
N ASN A 302 -48.05 4.10 -3.77
CA ASN A 302 -49.12 3.59 -2.93
C ASN A 302 -49.78 2.34 -3.55
N PRO A 303 -49.10 1.19 -3.64
CA PRO A 303 -49.70 -0.05 -4.12
C PRO A 303 -50.75 -0.54 -3.14
N ALA A 304 -51.89 -1.06 -3.64
CA ALA A 304 -52.97 -1.53 -2.79
C ALA A 304 -52.73 -2.90 -2.16
N ASN A 305 -51.90 -3.72 -2.76
CA ASN A 305 -51.56 -5.07 -2.33
C ASN A 305 -50.19 -5.51 -2.88
N LEU A 306 -49.76 -6.73 -2.55
CA LEU A 306 -48.47 -7.28 -2.98
C LEU A 306 -48.37 -7.40 -4.51
N GLU A 307 -49.45 -7.80 -5.19
CA GLU A 307 -49.47 -7.94 -6.64
C GLU A 307 -49.24 -6.59 -7.32
N GLU A 308 -49.88 -5.52 -6.82
CA GLU A 308 -49.62 -4.17 -7.31
C GLU A 308 -48.18 -3.69 -6.97
N ALA A 309 -47.66 -4.02 -5.82
CA ALA A 309 -46.28 -3.69 -5.45
C ALA A 309 -45.25 -4.39 -6.33
N GLU A 310 -45.51 -5.62 -6.74
CA GLU A 310 -44.67 -6.34 -7.69
C GLU A 310 -44.78 -5.79 -9.12
N ARG A 311 -45.99 -5.36 -9.53
CA ARG A 311 -46.24 -4.77 -10.85
C ARG A 311 -45.71 -3.35 -10.99
N TYR A 312 -45.73 -2.58 -9.92
CA TYR A 312 -45.30 -1.16 -9.88
C TYR A 312 -44.13 -1.00 -8.92
N PRO A 313 -42.94 -1.50 -9.27
CA PRO A 313 -41.80 -1.53 -8.36
C PRO A 313 -41.32 -0.13 -8.00
N ASN A 314 -40.91 0.03 -6.75
CA ASN A 314 -40.24 1.22 -6.22
C ASN A 314 -38.99 0.80 -5.47
N VAL A 315 -37.89 0.63 -6.21
CA VAL A 315 -36.67 0.01 -5.71
C VAL A 315 -35.63 1.05 -5.38
N ASP A 316 -35.15 1.02 -4.17
CA ASP A 316 -33.94 1.70 -3.77
C ASP A 316 -32.72 0.81 -4.05
N TRP A 317 -32.12 0.97 -5.23
CA TRP A 317 -30.98 0.14 -5.61
C TRP A 317 -29.72 0.36 -4.77
N GLN A 318 -29.59 1.51 -4.12
CA GLN A 318 -28.47 1.73 -3.19
C GLN A 318 -28.65 0.91 -1.91
N ASP A 319 -29.87 0.91 -1.35
CA ASP A 319 -30.23 0.09 -0.18
C ASP A 319 -30.17 -1.42 -0.48
N VAL A 320 -30.54 -1.81 -1.71
CA VAL A 320 -30.50 -3.21 -2.17
C VAL A 320 -29.07 -3.72 -2.30
N LEU A 321 -28.16 -2.89 -2.79
CA LEU A 321 -26.82 -3.30 -3.16
C LEU A 321 -25.77 -3.04 -2.09
N PHE A 322 -25.99 -2.07 -1.21
CA PHE A 322 -24.98 -1.65 -0.24
C PHE A 322 -25.43 -1.84 1.20
N LYS A 323 -24.55 -2.40 1.99
CA LYS A 323 -24.65 -2.38 3.44
C LYS A 323 -24.37 -1.00 3.99
N ASP A 324 -24.95 -0.68 5.13
CA ASP A 324 -24.64 0.56 5.84
C ASP A 324 -23.15 0.67 6.22
N TYR A 325 -22.52 -0.45 6.50
CA TYR A 325 -21.09 -0.52 6.85
C TYR A 325 -20.46 -1.87 6.54
N ALA A 326 -19.16 -1.86 6.37
CA ALA A 326 -18.31 -3.04 6.34
C ALA A 326 -17.25 -3.00 7.44
N MET A 327 -16.91 -4.16 7.99
CA MET A 327 -15.88 -4.27 9.02
C MET A 327 -14.57 -4.75 8.44
N SER A 328 -13.48 -4.11 8.81
CA SER A 328 -12.12 -4.54 8.52
C SER A 328 -11.34 -4.71 9.82
N TYR A 329 -10.45 -5.70 9.87
CA TYR A 329 -9.66 -6.01 11.05
C TYR A 329 -8.19 -6.10 10.68
N ASN A 330 -7.34 -5.56 11.55
CA ASN A 330 -5.90 -5.73 11.45
C ASN A 330 -5.35 -6.17 12.80
N ALA A 331 -4.51 -7.19 12.82
CA ALA A 331 -3.82 -7.67 14.00
C ALA A 331 -2.34 -7.86 13.70
N ASN A 332 -1.48 -7.23 14.49
CA ASN A 332 -0.04 -7.29 14.33
C ASN A 332 0.65 -7.69 15.63
N VAL A 333 1.63 -8.57 15.51
CA VAL A 333 2.56 -8.92 16.59
C VAL A 333 3.96 -8.75 16.05
N ASN A 334 4.77 -7.93 16.70
CA ASN A 334 6.17 -7.81 16.35
C ASN A 334 7.07 -7.91 17.57
N VAL A 335 8.27 -8.42 17.35
CA VAL A 335 9.33 -8.57 18.34
C VAL A 335 10.61 -7.99 17.80
N SER A 336 11.29 -7.18 18.60
CA SER A 336 12.60 -6.63 18.27
C SER A 336 13.54 -6.70 19.46
N GLY A 337 14.83 -6.84 19.20
CA GLY A 337 15.84 -6.93 20.24
C GLY A 337 17.18 -7.29 19.65
N GLY A 338 18.13 -7.66 20.50
CA GLY A 338 19.39 -8.12 20.00
C GLY A 338 20.49 -8.21 21.06
N THR A 339 21.53 -8.91 20.67
CA THR A 339 22.81 -9.00 21.36
C THR A 339 23.89 -8.27 20.54
N ARG A 340 25.14 -8.27 21.03
CA ARG A 340 26.29 -7.78 20.24
C ARG A 340 26.54 -8.58 18.96
N PHE A 341 26.08 -9.83 18.91
CA PHE A 341 26.29 -10.71 17.76
C PHE A 341 25.13 -10.66 16.77
N VAL A 342 23.88 -10.62 17.23
CA VAL A 342 22.70 -10.59 16.36
C VAL A 342 21.69 -9.57 16.86
N LYS A 343 21.18 -8.74 15.96
CA LYS A 343 20.02 -7.88 16.16
C LYS A 343 18.90 -8.40 15.27
N TYR A 344 17.69 -8.41 15.80
CA TYR A 344 16.55 -8.99 15.10
C TYR A 344 15.30 -8.14 15.23
N PHE A 345 14.53 -8.12 14.17
CA PHE A 345 13.14 -7.69 14.12
C PHE A 345 12.34 -8.79 13.41
N ALA A 346 11.23 -9.21 13.98
CA ALA A 346 10.30 -10.13 13.34
C ALA A 346 8.87 -9.63 13.56
N SER A 347 8.02 -9.77 12.54
CA SER A 347 6.60 -9.42 12.62
C SER A 347 5.73 -10.44 11.92
N VAL A 348 4.51 -10.57 12.44
CA VAL A 348 3.38 -11.26 11.79
C VAL A 348 2.23 -10.28 11.82
N ASP A 349 1.62 -10.07 10.67
CA ASP A 349 0.51 -9.15 10.46
C ASP A 349 -0.62 -9.87 9.72
N TYR A 350 -1.85 -9.72 10.19
CA TYR A 350 -3.05 -10.22 9.54
C TYR A 350 -4.00 -9.06 9.25
N VAL A 351 -4.50 -9.02 8.03
CA VAL A 351 -5.47 -8.04 7.56
C VAL A 351 -6.68 -8.77 7.01
N HIS A 352 -7.87 -8.35 7.44
CA HIS A 352 -9.15 -8.73 6.85
C HIS A 352 -9.88 -7.47 6.40
N GLU A 353 -10.36 -7.46 5.15
CA GLU A 353 -11.19 -6.40 4.61
C GLU A 353 -12.55 -6.95 4.22
N GLY A 354 -13.59 -6.43 4.87
CA GLY A 354 -14.97 -6.73 4.55
C GLY A 354 -15.49 -5.88 3.38
N ASP A 355 -16.60 -6.32 2.83
CA ASP A 355 -17.23 -5.74 1.67
C ASP A 355 -18.53 -4.97 1.99
N LEU A 356 -18.74 -3.88 1.27
CA LEU A 356 -19.96 -3.06 1.36
C LEU A 356 -21.12 -3.60 0.54
N PHE A 357 -20.91 -4.55 -0.40
CA PHE A 357 -22.02 -5.16 -1.12
C PHE A 357 -22.88 -6.02 -0.22
N ASP A 358 -24.18 -5.85 -0.32
CA ASP A 358 -25.16 -6.78 0.25
C ASP A 358 -25.42 -7.95 -0.72
N VAL A 359 -25.56 -9.14 -0.18
CA VAL A 359 -25.69 -10.37 -0.93
C VAL A 359 -26.94 -11.10 -0.46
N PHE A 360 -27.88 -11.33 -1.38
CA PHE A 360 -29.06 -12.14 -1.09
C PHE A 360 -28.68 -13.59 -0.83
N ASP A 361 -29.47 -14.24 0.01
CA ASP A 361 -29.39 -15.69 0.14
C ASP A 361 -29.69 -16.35 -1.20
N ASN A 362 -28.72 -17.07 -1.72
CA ASN A 362 -28.81 -17.75 -3.02
C ASN A 362 -29.37 -19.18 -2.90
N GLY A 363 -29.64 -19.66 -1.69
CA GLY A 363 -30.11 -21.04 -1.45
C GLY A 363 -29.09 -22.11 -1.80
N ARG A 364 -27.80 -21.75 -1.95
CA ARG A 364 -26.69 -22.64 -2.30
C ARG A 364 -25.74 -22.79 -1.09
N ASP A 365 -24.92 -23.85 -1.08
CA ASP A 365 -23.95 -24.09 -0.03
C ASP A 365 -22.66 -23.26 -0.15
N TYR A 366 -22.70 -22.11 -0.79
CA TYR A 366 -21.58 -21.15 -0.87
C TYR A 366 -22.05 -19.73 -0.56
N ASN A 367 -21.14 -18.93 -0.05
CA ASN A 367 -21.34 -17.50 0.16
C ASN A 367 -20.62 -16.73 -0.95
N SER A 368 -21.37 -15.99 -1.76
CA SER A 368 -20.85 -15.09 -2.77
C SER A 368 -20.35 -13.78 -2.16
N GLY A 369 -20.06 -12.76 -2.96
CA GLY A 369 -19.61 -11.44 -2.53
C GLY A 369 -18.09 -11.30 -2.54
N TYR A 370 -17.62 -10.15 -2.04
CA TYR A 370 -16.22 -9.77 -2.06
C TYR A 370 -15.59 -9.90 -0.66
N GLY A 371 -14.30 -10.01 -0.62
CA GLY A 371 -13.54 -10.04 0.63
C GLY A 371 -12.06 -10.21 0.37
N TYR A 372 -11.25 -9.79 1.34
CA TYR A 372 -9.81 -9.92 1.26
C TYR A 372 -9.20 -10.28 2.61
N ASP A 373 -8.34 -11.27 2.59
CA ASP A 373 -7.55 -11.71 3.74
C ASP A 373 -6.08 -11.73 3.36
N ARG A 374 -5.19 -11.18 4.20
CA ARG A 374 -3.76 -11.23 3.96
C ARG A 374 -2.99 -11.49 5.25
N ILE A 375 -2.02 -12.40 5.15
CA ILE A 375 -1.01 -12.62 6.18
C ILE A 375 0.33 -12.11 5.64
N ASN A 376 1.01 -11.30 6.43
CA ASN A 376 2.37 -10.86 6.18
C ASN A 376 3.30 -11.39 7.28
N VAL A 377 4.49 -11.80 6.90
CA VAL A 377 5.55 -12.23 7.81
C VAL A 377 6.83 -11.53 7.39
N ARG A 378 7.56 -10.98 8.35
CA ARG A 378 8.86 -10.33 8.09
C ARG A 378 9.87 -10.70 9.15
N SER A 379 11.12 -10.91 8.72
CA SER A 379 12.27 -11.08 9.61
C SER A 379 13.46 -10.32 9.06
N ASN A 380 13.99 -9.38 9.85
CA ASN A 380 15.20 -8.62 9.56
C ASN A 380 16.25 -8.97 10.59
N LEU A 381 17.37 -9.53 10.16
CA LEU A 381 18.46 -10.01 11.00
C LEU A 381 19.78 -9.33 10.61
N ASP A 382 20.48 -8.77 11.58
CA ASP A 382 21.80 -8.17 11.40
C ASP A 382 22.81 -8.96 12.25
N PHE A 383 23.73 -9.69 11.61
CA PHE A 383 24.76 -10.49 12.25
C PHE A 383 26.09 -9.74 12.24
N GLN A 384 26.64 -9.44 13.41
CA GLN A 384 27.98 -8.88 13.57
C GLN A 384 29.00 -10.03 13.50
N ILE A 385 29.49 -10.36 12.30
CA ILE A 385 30.39 -11.49 12.07
C ILE A 385 31.77 -11.20 12.65
N THR A 386 32.28 -9.99 12.40
CA THR A 386 33.54 -9.48 13.02
C THR A 386 33.27 -8.04 13.48
N LYS A 387 34.27 -7.41 14.13
CA LYS A 387 34.15 -5.99 14.53
C LYS A 387 33.91 -5.04 13.34
N SER A 388 34.32 -5.45 12.15
CA SER A 388 34.23 -4.65 10.90
C SER A 388 33.28 -5.22 9.86
N THR A 389 32.67 -6.39 10.11
CA THR A 389 31.83 -7.09 9.11
C THR A 389 30.44 -7.33 9.67
N VAL A 390 29.42 -6.85 8.97
CA VAL A 390 28.00 -7.11 9.27
C VAL A 390 27.39 -7.86 8.10
N PHE A 391 26.73 -8.97 8.39
CA PHE A 391 25.89 -9.69 7.41
C PHE A 391 24.43 -9.48 7.75
N LYS A 392 23.66 -9.00 6.79
CA LYS A 392 22.23 -8.70 6.95
C LYS A 392 21.40 -9.66 6.11
N VAL A 393 20.35 -10.19 6.71
CA VAL A 393 19.38 -11.07 6.06
C VAL A 393 17.99 -10.49 6.31
N ASN A 394 17.30 -10.14 5.24
CA ASN A 394 15.88 -9.77 5.31
C ASN A 394 15.08 -10.81 4.54
N VAL A 395 14.08 -11.37 5.17
CA VAL A 395 13.12 -12.27 4.54
C VAL A 395 11.72 -11.76 4.85
N ALA A 396 10.92 -11.57 3.83
CA ALA A 396 9.52 -11.28 4.04
C ALA A 396 8.66 -12.13 3.10
N GLY A 397 7.48 -12.48 3.56
CA GLY A 397 6.49 -13.19 2.78
C GLY A 397 5.11 -12.64 3.04
N SER A 398 4.26 -12.67 2.03
CA SER A 398 2.85 -12.38 2.16
C SER A 398 2.02 -13.39 1.38
N ASN A 399 0.84 -13.68 1.90
CA ASN A 399 -0.16 -14.47 1.20
C ASN A 399 -1.49 -13.73 1.30
N GLY A 400 -1.95 -13.19 0.17
CA GLY A 400 -3.21 -12.50 0.04
C GLY A 400 -4.24 -13.38 -0.66
N TYR A 401 -5.43 -13.46 -0.11
CA TYR A 401 -6.56 -14.22 -0.61
C TYR A 401 -7.71 -13.27 -0.90
N LYS A 402 -7.95 -12.96 -2.18
CA LYS A 402 -9.06 -12.12 -2.63
C LYS A 402 -10.21 -13.00 -3.12
N LYS A 403 -11.40 -12.79 -2.57
CA LYS A 403 -12.64 -13.42 -2.99
C LYS A 403 -13.48 -12.42 -3.79
N THR A 404 -14.03 -12.87 -4.91
CA THR A 404 -14.99 -12.13 -5.74
C THR A 404 -16.09 -13.07 -6.22
N PRO A 405 -17.24 -12.58 -6.68
CA PRO A 405 -18.14 -13.37 -7.49
C PRO A 405 -17.39 -13.94 -8.71
N TYR A 406 -17.75 -15.15 -9.14
CA TYR A 406 -17.16 -15.77 -10.31
C TYR A 406 -17.55 -15.00 -11.58
N ASN A 407 -16.59 -14.76 -12.45
CA ASN A 407 -16.82 -14.11 -13.73
C ASN A 407 -16.14 -14.91 -14.85
N ASN A 408 -16.91 -15.29 -15.85
CA ASN A 408 -16.42 -16.09 -16.98
C ASN A 408 -15.72 -15.25 -18.05
N SER A 409 -15.44 -13.97 -17.83
CA SER A 409 -14.72 -13.20 -18.83
C SER A 409 -13.28 -13.69 -18.94
N ASN A 410 -12.94 -14.27 -20.06
CA ASN A 410 -11.59 -14.68 -20.42
C ASN A 410 -10.66 -13.47 -20.68
N TYR A 411 -11.17 -12.24 -20.54
CA TYR A 411 -10.45 -11.01 -20.77
C TYR A 411 -10.20 -10.28 -19.45
N ASP A 412 -8.97 -10.04 -19.22
CA ASP A 412 -8.40 -9.52 -17.99
C ASP A 412 -8.86 -8.09 -17.61
N SER A 413 -9.12 -7.28 -18.61
CA SER A 413 -9.68 -5.93 -18.44
C SER A 413 -11.15 -5.91 -17.98
N SER A 414 -11.80 -7.05 -17.93
CA SER A 414 -13.22 -7.15 -17.64
C SER A 414 -13.55 -7.41 -16.17
N ALA A 415 -12.56 -7.85 -15.35
CA ALA A 415 -12.79 -8.04 -13.92
C ALA A 415 -13.10 -6.69 -13.24
N ASP A 416 -12.29 -5.68 -13.49
CA ASP A 416 -12.53 -4.32 -13.00
C ASP A 416 -13.82 -3.72 -13.59
N TRP A 417 -14.10 -4.02 -14.85
CA TRP A 417 -15.33 -3.59 -15.52
C TRP A 417 -16.58 -4.23 -14.91
N SER A 418 -16.53 -5.54 -14.65
CA SER A 418 -17.67 -6.25 -14.04
C SER A 418 -17.99 -5.74 -12.63
N ILE A 419 -16.96 -5.40 -11.85
CA ILE A 419 -17.08 -4.80 -10.53
C ILE A 419 -17.69 -3.39 -10.65
N ALA A 420 -17.14 -2.57 -11.54
CA ALA A 420 -17.66 -1.23 -11.81
C ALA A 420 -19.11 -1.27 -12.27
N GLN A 421 -19.51 -2.27 -13.05
CA GLN A 421 -20.91 -2.46 -13.46
C GLN A 421 -21.82 -2.78 -12.27
N GLN A 422 -21.39 -3.62 -11.32
CA GLN A 422 -22.18 -3.93 -10.14
C GLN A 422 -22.41 -2.69 -9.27
N TRP A 423 -21.36 -1.88 -9.07
CA TRP A 423 -21.50 -0.57 -8.43
C TRP A 423 -22.40 0.38 -9.22
N ALA A 424 -22.22 0.44 -10.53
CA ALA A 424 -23.02 1.28 -11.40
C ALA A 424 -24.50 0.90 -11.37
N GLY A 425 -24.85 -0.35 -11.09
CA GLY A 425 -26.21 -0.81 -10.92
C GLY A 425 -27.00 -0.02 -9.86
N ALA A 426 -26.34 0.44 -8.80
CA ALA A 426 -26.97 1.29 -7.79
C ALA A 426 -27.41 2.68 -8.30
N TYR A 427 -26.89 3.10 -9.46
CA TYR A 427 -27.16 4.41 -10.05
C TYR A 427 -27.83 4.35 -11.41
N ASN A 428 -27.59 3.28 -12.17
CA ASN A 428 -28.01 3.16 -13.56
C ASN A 428 -29.32 2.40 -13.73
N ILE A 429 -29.71 1.57 -12.75
CA ILE A 429 -30.95 0.86 -12.79
C ILE A 429 -32.05 1.82 -12.28
N ALA A 430 -33.06 2.09 -13.14
CA ALA A 430 -34.17 2.92 -12.73
C ALA A 430 -35.04 2.21 -11.67
N PRO A 431 -35.59 2.95 -10.70
CA PRO A 431 -36.31 2.38 -9.56
C PRO A 431 -37.65 1.69 -9.99
N ASP A 432 -38.19 2.01 -11.16
CA ASP A 432 -39.50 1.61 -11.68
C ASP A 432 -39.47 0.41 -12.64
N VAL A 433 -38.30 -0.25 -12.84
CA VAL A 433 -38.14 -1.24 -13.93
C VAL A 433 -38.51 -2.64 -13.50
N PHE A 434 -37.93 -3.15 -12.40
CA PHE A 434 -38.20 -4.48 -11.83
C PHE A 434 -37.73 -4.55 -10.36
N LEU A 435 -38.26 -5.54 -9.62
CA LEU A 435 -37.78 -5.87 -8.29
C LEU A 435 -36.45 -6.67 -8.38
N PRO A 436 -35.50 -6.52 -7.44
CA PRO A 436 -34.31 -7.36 -7.40
C PRO A 436 -34.67 -8.85 -7.32
N LYS A 437 -35.64 -9.20 -6.48
CA LYS A 437 -36.19 -10.56 -6.31
C LYS A 437 -37.68 -10.47 -6.01
N TYR A 438 -38.50 -11.26 -6.68
CA TYR A 438 -39.95 -11.34 -6.48
C TYR A 438 -40.32 -12.27 -5.33
N SER A 439 -41.54 -12.18 -4.83
CA SER A 439 -42.01 -13.02 -3.71
C SER A 439 -42.04 -14.53 -4.02
N ASP A 440 -42.13 -14.89 -5.30
CA ASP A 440 -42.04 -16.28 -5.78
C ASP A 440 -40.62 -16.79 -5.90
N GLY A 441 -39.60 -15.98 -5.53
CA GLY A 441 -38.20 -16.32 -5.62
C GLY A 441 -37.54 -16.01 -6.97
N SER A 442 -38.29 -15.57 -7.97
CA SER A 442 -37.78 -15.20 -9.30
C SER A 442 -36.96 -13.90 -9.22
N TRP A 443 -35.89 -13.82 -10.02
CA TRP A 443 -35.08 -12.61 -10.14
C TRP A 443 -35.67 -11.65 -11.18
N GLY A 444 -35.55 -10.35 -10.89
CA GLY A 444 -36.03 -9.34 -11.81
C GLY A 444 -35.14 -9.22 -13.04
N TYR A 445 -35.74 -9.03 -14.20
CA TYR A 445 -35.07 -8.69 -15.45
C TYR A 445 -35.88 -7.72 -16.29
N TYR A 446 -35.28 -7.09 -17.28
CA TYR A 446 -35.96 -6.25 -18.24
C TYR A 446 -35.83 -6.82 -19.67
N PRO A 447 -36.94 -7.24 -20.31
CA PRO A 447 -36.88 -7.97 -21.58
C PRO A 447 -36.48 -7.12 -22.79
N ASN A 448 -36.62 -5.79 -22.71
CA ASN A 448 -36.49 -4.90 -23.87
C ASN A 448 -35.07 -4.31 -24.06
N ILE A 449 -34.23 -4.39 -23.07
CA ILE A 449 -32.87 -3.83 -23.11
C ILE A 449 -31.89 -4.80 -22.48
N SER A 450 -31.00 -5.35 -23.29
CA SER A 450 -30.00 -6.36 -22.86
C SER A 450 -28.93 -5.81 -21.89
N ASN A 451 -28.73 -4.51 -21.83
CA ASN A 451 -27.70 -3.88 -21.01
C ASN A 451 -28.17 -3.54 -19.57
N VAL A 452 -29.45 -3.74 -19.26
CA VAL A 452 -29.97 -3.58 -17.91
C VAL A 452 -29.92 -4.93 -17.21
N THR A 453 -28.91 -5.12 -16.38
CA THR A 453 -28.68 -6.36 -15.64
C THR A 453 -29.05 -6.18 -14.17
N ASN A 454 -29.51 -7.26 -13.53
CA ASN A 454 -29.80 -7.27 -12.11
C ASN A 454 -28.49 -7.45 -11.31
N SER A 455 -27.92 -6.35 -10.83
CA SER A 455 -26.67 -6.39 -10.07
C SER A 455 -26.78 -7.19 -8.76
N ALA A 456 -27.97 -7.19 -8.12
CA ALA A 456 -28.20 -7.98 -6.92
C ALA A 456 -28.11 -9.49 -7.18
N GLU A 457 -28.67 -9.94 -8.32
CA GLU A 457 -28.54 -11.31 -8.78
C GLU A 457 -27.07 -11.66 -9.09
N ASN A 458 -26.39 -10.82 -9.88
CA ASN A 458 -25.02 -11.07 -10.29
C ASN A 458 -24.07 -11.23 -9.10
N VAL A 459 -24.24 -10.41 -8.06
CA VAL A 459 -23.41 -10.51 -6.84
C VAL A 459 -23.78 -11.77 -6.04
N SER A 460 -25.04 -12.22 -6.07
CA SER A 460 -25.54 -13.31 -5.21
C SER A 460 -25.42 -14.69 -5.85
N LEU A 461 -25.63 -14.80 -7.16
CA LEU A 461 -25.71 -16.09 -7.87
C LEU A 461 -24.49 -16.40 -8.75
N GLY A 462 -23.58 -15.49 -8.96
CA GLY A 462 -22.44 -15.71 -9.87
C GLY A 462 -21.44 -16.79 -9.43
N GLY A 463 -21.58 -17.37 -8.23
CA GLY A 463 -20.58 -18.24 -7.68
C GLY A 463 -19.50 -17.50 -6.91
N THR A 464 -18.32 -18.11 -6.77
CA THR A 464 -17.16 -17.49 -6.10
C THR A 464 -15.89 -17.72 -6.89
N MET A 465 -15.06 -16.73 -7.00
CA MET A 465 -13.72 -16.84 -7.56
C MET A 465 -12.69 -16.34 -6.54
N THR A 466 -11.57 -17.02 -6.45
CA THR A 466 -10.48 -16.60 -5.58
C THR A 466 -9.24 -16.28 -6.40
N THR A 467 -8.56 -15.21 -6.00
CA THR A 467 -7.22 -14.87 -6.46
C THR A 467 -6.27 -14.93 -5.27
N THR A 468 -5.28 -15.80 -5.34
CA THR A 468 -4.25 -15.94 -4.31
C THR A 468 -2.96 -15.33 -4.80
N THR A 469 -2.44 -14.32 -4.10
CA THR A 469 -1.15 -13.71 -4.38
C THR A 469 -0.18 -14.09 -3.27
N THR A 470 0.85 -14.86 -3.62
CA THR A 470 1.93 -15.20 -2.71
C THR A 470 3.19 -14.48 -3.13
N GLN A 471 3.78 -13.71 -2.23
CA GLN A 471 5.01 -12.98 -2.46
C GLN A 471 6.08 -13.39 -1.45
N ILE A 472 7.30 -13.60 -1.92
CA ILE A 472 8.48 -13.84 -1.10
C ILE A 472 9.56 -12.87 -1.56
N THR A 473 10.14 -12.14 -0.61
CA THR A 473 11.26 -11.23 -0.83
C THR A 473 12.43 -11.62 0.07
N THR A 474 13.63 -11.64 -0.48
CA THR A 474 14.83 -12.07 0.23
C THR A 474 16.00 -11.16 -0.11
N ASP A 475 16.64 -10.59 0.91
CA ASP A 475 17.86 -9.79 0.73
C ASP A 475 19.00 -10.37 1.56
N PHE A 476 20.15 -10.45 0.95
CA PHE A 476 21.41 -10.77 1.60
C PHE A 476 22.38 -9.63 1.35
N ALA A 477 22.81 -8.96 2.41
CA ALA A 477 23.77 -7.87 2.30
C ALA A 477 24.98 -8.10 3.21
N LEU A 478 26.15 -7.84 2.68
CA LEU A 478 27.41 -7.85 3.41
C LEU A 478 27.95 -6.41 3.47
N GLU A 479 28.16 -5.90 4.66
CA GLU A 479 28.74 -4.59 4.92
C GLU A 479 30.10 -4.78 5.58
N GLN A 480 31.14 -4.14 5.01
CA GLN A 480 32.51 -4.22 5.48
C GLN A 480 33.04 -2.82 5.74
N ASP A 481 33.45 -2.55 6.98
CA ASP A 481 34.25 -1.38 7.32
C ASP A 481 35.69 -1.62 6.84
N LEU A 482 36.14 -0.74 5.95
CA LEU A 482 37.48 -0.74 5.34
C LEU A 482 38.37 0.38 5.92
N SER A 483 38.06 0.85 7.13
CA SER A 483 38.84 1.92 7.82
C SER A 483 40.30 1.56 8.03
N PHE A 484 40.66 0.28 7.93
CA PHE A 484 42.07 -0.18 7.96
C PHE A 484 42.84 0.23 6.69
N ILE A 485 42.15 0.49 5.56
CA ILE A 485 42.75 1.04 4.32
C ILE A 485 42.82 2.56 4.44
N THR A 486 41.67 3.18 4.69
CA THR A 486 41.56 4.62 4.96
C THR A 486 40.34 4.90 5.82
N LYS A 487 40.47 5.80 6.81
CA LYS A 487 39.38 6.13 7.75
C LYS A 487 38.14 6.58 7.00
N GLY A 488 36.99 5.98 7.34
CA GLY A 488 35.69 6.32 6.79
C GLY A 488 35.35 5.61 5.48
N LEU A 489 36.19 4.66 5.00
CA LEU A 489 35.87 3.82 3.86
C LEU A 489 35.05 2.62 4.31
N SER A 490 34.00 2.31 3.56
CA SER A 490 33.19 1.10 3.73
C SER A 490 32.71 0.57 2.38
N ALA A 491 32.48 -0.72 2.31
CA ALA A 491 31.91 -1.40 1.15
C ALA A 491 30.64 -2.14 1.55
N ARG A 492 29.68 -2.23 0.64
CA ARG A 492 28.47 -3.03 0.77
C ARG A 492 28.24 -3.81 -0.52
N ALA A 493 27.94 -5.08 -0.40
CA ALA A 493 27.45 -5.91 -1.48
C ALA A 493 26.09 -6.47 -1.07
N MET A 494 25.15 -6.51 -2.01
CA MET A 494 23.80 -7.01 -1.75
C MET A 494 23.29 -7.82 -2.95
N VAL A 495 22.59 -8.92 -2.65
CA VAL A 495 21.82 -9.70 -3.60
C VAL A 495 20.39 -9.77 -3.06
N SER A 496 19.42 -9.49 -3.91
CA SER A 496 18.01 -9.60 -3.60
C SER A 496 17.33 -10.50 -4.62
N TRP A 497 16.47 -11.36 -4.14
CA TRP A 497 15.65 -12.23 -4.98
C TRP A 497 14.20 -12.22 -4.48
N ASP A 498 13.32 -11.76 -5.39
CA ASP A 498 11.90 -11.64 -5.12
C ASP A 498 11.11 -12.52 -6.09
N ASN A 499 10.06 -13.12 -5.58
CA ASN A 499 9.14 -13.93 -6.37
C ASN A 499 7.71 -13.60 -5.95
N THR A 500 6.88 -13.24 -6.93
CA THR A 500 5.43 -13.06 -6.77
C THR A 500 4.75 -14.11 -7.63
N PHE A 501 3.95 -14.96 -7.00
CA PHE A 501 3.15 -15.98 -7.65
C PHE A 501 1.68 -15.62 -7.49
N VAL A 502 0.94 -15.61 -8.60
CA VAL A 502 -0.49 -15.30 -8.61
C VAL A 502 -1.25 -16.46 -9.23
N GLU A 503 -2.19 -16.99 -8.45
CA GLU A 503 -3.17 -17.98 -8.88
C GLU A 503 -4.56 -17.35 -8.85
N TRP A 504 -5.37 -17.59 -9.86
CA TRP A 504 -6.72 -17.06 -9.97
C TRP A 504 -7.72 -18.11 -10.47
N LYS A 505 -9.01 -17.75 -10.60
CA LYS A 505 -10.12 -18.60 -11.07
C LYS A 505 -10.45 -19.82 -10.22
N ARG A 506 -9.77 -20.09 -9.13
CA ARG A 506 -10.19 -21.16 -8.22
C ARG A 506 -11.51 -20.79 -7.56
N GLY A 507 -12.50 -21.68 -7.60
CA GLY A 507 -13.75 -21.41 -6.91
C GLY A 507 -14.94 -22.23 -7.36
N ILE A 508 -16.09 -21.60 -7.34
CA ILE A 508 -17.37 -22.17 -7.73
C ILE A 508 -17.92 -21.36 -8.88
N ASN A 509 -18.12 -22.01 -10.01
CA ASN A 509 -18.77 -21.41 -11.19
C ASN A 509 -20.26 -21.77 -11.14
N ASP A 510 -21.11 -20.78 -10.97
CA ASP A 510 -22.56 -20.89 -10.95
C ASP A 510 -23.23 -19.97 -11.99
N LEU A 511 -22.47 -19.58 -13.02
CA LEU A 511 -22.95 -18.65 -14.06
C LEU A 511 -24.09 -19.23 -14.90
N TYR A 512 -24.16 -20.56 -15.00
CA TYR A 512 -25.16 -21.28 -15.76
C TYR A 512 -26.22 -21.91 -14.87
N ASN A 513 -26.49 -21.27 -13.72
CA ASN A 513 -27.52 -21.75 -12.80
C ASN A 513 -28.93 -21.66 -13.43
N ASP A 514 -29.86 -22.45 -12.90
CA ASP A 514 -31.26 -22.43 -13.32
C ASP A 514 -32.06 -21.40 -12.51
N ALA A 515 -31.68 -20.13 -12.64
CA ALA A 515 -32.44 -19.05 -12.03
C ALA A 515 -33.66 -18.67 -12.90
N GLN A 516 -34.80 -18.59 -12.26
CA GLN A 516 -36.03 -18.09 -12.91
C GLN A 516 -35.99 -16.57 -12.89
N HIS A 517 -36.15 -15.95 -14.07
CA HIS A 517 -36.31 -14.52 -14.17
C HIS A 517 -37.76 -14.17 -14.46
N LYS A 518 -38.24 -13.06 -13.87
CA LYS A 518 -39.60 -12.57 -13.98
C LYS A 518 -39.61 -11.06 -14.28
N TRP A 519 -40.49 -10.67 -15.15
CA TRP A 519 -40.83 -9.27 -15.34
C TRP A 519 -42.33 -9.14 -15.48
N ILE A 520 -42.92 -8.13 -14.86
CA ILE A 520 -44.34 -7.83 -14.97
C ILE A 520 -44.46 -6.52 -15.75
N ASN A 521 -45.11 -6.56 -16.90
CA ASN A 521 -45.37 -5.36 -17.67
C ASN A 521 -46.30 -4.41 -16.88
N PRO A 522 -45.84 -3.21 -16.49
CA PRO A 522 -46.64 -2.31 -15.66
C PRO A 522 -47.90 -1.84 -16.38
N ASP A 523 -47.89 -1.75 -17.71
CA ASP A 523 -49.03 -1.25 -18.50
C ASP A 523 -50.11 -2.33 -18.72
N THR A 524 -49.69 -3.53 -19.13
CA THR A 524 -50.63 -4.62 -19.46
C THR A 524 -50.90 -5.56 -18.28
N GLY A 525 -49.99 -5.67 -17.33
CA GLY A 525 -50.01 -6.67 -16.27
C GLY A 525 -49.56 -8.07 -16.71
N GLU A 526 -49.10 -8.21 -17.96
CA GLU A 526 -48.59 -9.46 -18.47
C GLU A 526 -47.31 -9.86 -17.77
N VAL A 527 -47.19 -11.11 -17.38
CA VAL A 527 -46.02 -11.67 -16.72
C VAL A 527 -45.18 -12.42 -17.74
N SER A 528 -43.91 -12.02 -17.85
CA SER A 528 -42.91 -12.68 -18.68
C SER A 528 -41.90 -13.43 -17.80
N TYR A 529 -41.59 -14.66 -18.18
CA TYR A 529 -40.55 -15.45 -17.53
C TYR A 529 -39.43 -15.76 -18.51
N LYS A 530 -38.20 -15.70 -18.03
CA LYS A 530 -37.02 -16.10 -18.79
C LYS A 530 -36.08 -16.89 -17.87
N LYS A 531 -35.52 -17.98 -18.35
CA LYS A 531 -34.43 -18.68 -17.66
C LYS A 531 -33.10 -18.00 -17.92
N SER A 532 -32.19 -18.07 -16.97
CA SER A 532 -30.84 -17.53 -17.13
C SER A 532 -30.02 -18.24 -18.20
N TYR A 533 -30.35 -19.49 -18.46
CA TYR A 533 -29.71 -20.32 -19.47
C TYR A 533 -30.64 -20.58 -20.64
N ASP A 534 -30.28 -20.10 -21.83
CA ASP A 534 -30.99 -20.35 -23.07
C ASP A 534 -30.38 -21.55 -23.77
N ASN A 535 -31.04 -22.68 -23.72
CA ASN A 535 -30.67 -23.85 -24.51
C ASN A 535 -31.49 -23.90 -25.80
N ASN A 536 -30.85 -23.97 -26.91
CA ASN A 536 -31.46 -24.14 -28.22
C ASN A 536 -32.15 -25.53 -28.42
N THR A 537 -32.48 -26.26 -27.37
CA THR A 537 -33.05 -27.61 -27.46
C THR A 537 -34.55 -27.63 -27.54
N GLY A 538 -35.23 -26.49 -27.42
CA GLY A 538 -36.70 -26.38 -27.57
C GLY A 538 -37.51 -26.92 -26.39
N PHE A 539 -36.91 -27.22 -25.25
CA PHE A 539 -37.61 -27.63 -24.04
C PHE A 539 -37.73 -26.46 -23.06
N ASP A 540 -38.92 -26.26 -22.51
CA ASP A 540 -39.26 -25.16 -21.61
C ASP A 540 -38.67 -25.34 -20.19
N PHE A 541 -38.12 -26.48 -19.87
CA PHE A 541 -37.43 -26.70 -18.59
C PHE A 541 -36.11 -27.38 -18.83
N MET A 542 -35.11 -26.83 -18.22
CA MET A 542 -33.85 -27.51 -17.94
C MET A 542 -33.80 -27.84 -16.47
N GLN A 543 -33.40 -29.07 -16.16
CA GLN A 543 -32.87 -29.28 -14.84
C GLN A 543 -31.70 -28.34 -14.64
N GLY A 544 -31.69 -27.61 -13.55
CA GLY A 544 -30.65 -26.62 -13.27
C GLY A 544 -29.27 -27.21 -13.48
N VAL A 545 -28.43 -26.44 -14.12
CA VAL A 545 -27.01 -26.76 -14.18
C VAL A 545 -26.51 -26.66 -12.76
N MET A 546 -26.07 -27.75 -12.19
CA MET A 546 -25.42 -27.73 -10.89
C MET A 546 -24.14 -26.91 -11.02
N TRP A 547 -23.89 -26.06 -10.01
CA TRP A 547 -22.65 -25.32 -9.93
C TRP A 547 -21.44 -26.27 -9.94
N ASN A 548 -20.36 -25.85 -10.61
CA ASN A 548 -19.12 -26.60 -10.72
C ASN A 548 -18.04 -25.99 -9.87
N THR A 549 -17.13 -26.85 -9.40
CA THR A 549 -15.85 -26.36 -8.81
C THR A 549 -14.83 -26.18 -9.92
N GLU A 550 -14.17 -25.02 -9.92
CA GLU A 550 -13.12 -24.70 -10.86
C GLU A 550 -11.75 -24.80 -10.17
N GLY A 551 -10.77 -25.37 -10.87
CA GLY A 551 -9.38 -25.37 -10.45
C GLY A 551 -8.73 -24.03 -10.67
N GLY A 552 -7.72 -23.70 -9.85
CA GLY A 552 -6.93 -22.48 -10.05
C GLY A 552 -6.02 -22.58 -11.28
N GLU A 553 -5.81 -21.44 -11.90
CA GLU A 553 -4.84 -21.24 -12.99
C GLU A 553 -3.75 -20.26 -12.54
N VAL A 554 -2.52 -20.47 -13.03
CA VAL A 554 -1.46 -19.46 -12.81
C VAL A 554 -1.74 -18.24 -13.66
N LYS A 555 -1.84 -17.08 -13.02
CA LYS A 555 -1.99 -15.79 -13.68
C LYS A 555 -0.62 -15.35 -14.20
N ASN A 556 -0.24 -15.87 -15.37
CA ASN A 556 1.12 -15.80 -15.90
C ASN A 556 1.63 -14.35 -16.01
N TRP A 557 0.80 -13.44 -16.51
CA TRP A 557 1.13 -12.02 -16.68
C TRP A 557 1.20 -11.21 -15.37
N ALA A 558 0.79 -11.76 -14.23
CA ALA A 558 0.92 -11.17 -12.90
C ALA A 558 1.99 -11.85 -12.02
N THR A 559 2.46 -13.04 -12.43
CA THR A 559 3.55 -13.76 -11.75
C THR A 559 4.89 -13.14 -12.14
N GLN A 560 5.68 -12.71 -11.16
CA GLN A 560 6.92 -11.97 -11.39
C GLN A 560 8.10 -12.57 -10.65
N ARG A 561 9.28 -12.44 -11.27
CA ARG A 561 10.59 -12.78 -10.68
C ARG A 561 11.51 -11.59 -10.85
N ASN A 562 12.18 -11.21 -9.77
CA ASN A 562 13.09 -10.09 -9.76
C ASN A 562 14.39 -10.51 -9.05
N LEU A 563 15.51 -10.40 -9.75
CA LEU A 563 16.85 -10.59 -9.21
C LEU A 563 17.60 -9.25 -9.29
N ASN A 564 18.11 -8.79 -8.17
CA ASN A 564 18.92 -7.57 -8.11
C ASN A 564 20.22 -7.85 -7.37
N TYR A 565 21.33 -7.34 -7.89
CA TYR A 565 22.59 -7.34 -7.19
C TYR A 565 23.29 -6.00 -7.30
N GLN A 566 23.84 -5.57 -6.17
CA GLN A 566 24.44 -4.25 -5.99
C GLN A 566 25.81 -4.36 -5.32
N ALA A 567 26.71 -3.49 -5.73
CA ALA A 567 27.97 -3.25 -5.06
C ALA A 567 28.15 -1.75 -4.82
N GLN A 568 28.46 -1.36 -3.61
CA GLN A 568 28.57 0.04 -3.20
C GLN A 568 29.85 0.27 -2.43
N LEU A 569 30.53 1.38 -2.71
CA LEU A 569 31.68 1.86 -1.98
C LEU A 569 31.37 3.25 -1.43
N ASN A 570 31.58 3.45 -0.13
CA ASN A 570 31.35 4.72 0.54
C ASN A 570 32.64 5.19 1.23
N TRP A 571 32.90 6.49 1.13
CA TRP A 571 33.94 7.13 1.90
C TRP A 571 33.44 8.44 2.48
N ALA A 572 33.51 8.58 3.80
CA ALA A 572 33.09 9.78 4.52
C ALA A 572 34.16 10.20 5.51
N ARG A 573 34.60 11.45 5.42
CA ARG A 573 35.67 11.97 6.30
C ARG A 573 35.56 13.45 6.58
N SER A 574 35.87 13.81 7.82
CA SER A 574 35.95 15.20 8.25
C SER A 574 37.40 15.62 8.43
N PHE A 575 37.77 16.79 7.93
CA PHE A 575 39.09 17.44 8.06
C PHE A 575 38.88 18.84 8.66
N GLY A 576 38.87 18.91 9.98
CA GLY A 576 38.56 20.14 10.69
C GLY A 576 37.09 20.59 10.39
N LYS A 577 36.93 21.70 9.68
CA LYS A 577 35.61 22.23 9.27
C LYS A 577 35.12 21.70 7.91
N HIS A 578 35.89 20.87 7.24
CA HIS A 578 35.58 20.31 5.94
C HIS A 578 35.03 18.91 6.09
N ASN A 579 33.83 18.65 5.61
CA ASN A 579 33.21 17.32 5.58
C ASN A 579 33.04 16.90 4.13
N VAL A 580 33.54 15.72 3.76
CA VAL A 580 33.47 15.18 2.41
C VAL A 580 32.85 13.80 2.46
N THR A 581 31.91 13.51 1.57
CA THR A 581 31.42 12.16 1.35
C THR A 581 31.49 11.79 -0.14
N LEU A 582 31.89 10.59 -0.42
CA LEU A 582 31.90 9.99 -1.76
C LEU A 582 31.16 8.67 -1.71
N MET A 583 30.33 8.40 -2.71
CA MET A 583 29.66 7.12 -2.90
C MET A 583 29.78 6.71 -4.37
N GLY A 584 30.11 5.46 -4.62
CA GLY A 584 30.00 4.81 -5.91
C GLY A 584 29.11 3.58 -5.79
N LEU A 585 28.24 3.37 -6.76
CA LEU A 585 27.27 2.27 -6.81
C LEU A 585 27.32 1.61 -8.18
N PHE A 586 27.29 0.30 -8.20
CA PHE A 586 26.93 -0.53 -9.32
C PHE A 586 25.68 -1.33 -8.95
N SER A 587 24.67 -1.36 -9.82
CA SER A 587 23.46 -2.16 -9.66
C SER A 587 23.10 -2.81 -10.98
N ARG A 588 22.67 -4.07 -10.92
CA ARG A 588 22.08 -4.76 -12.05
C ARG A 588 20.82 -5.47 -11.63
N GLN A 589 19.79 -5.31 -12.45
CA GLN A 589 18.45 -5.88 -12.23
C GLN A 589 18.08 -6.78 -13.40
N GLU A 590 17.50 -7.92 -13.08
CA GLU A 590 16.85 -8.84 -13.99
C GLU A 590 15.43 -9.07 -13.54
N THR A 591 14.44 -8.78 -14.40
CA THR A 591 13.02 -8.94 -14.11
C THR A 591 12.35 -9.76 -15.18
N ALA A 592 11.43 -10.64 -14.81
CA ALA A 592 10.62 -11.40 -15.76
C ALA A 592 9.21 -11.55 -15.23
N THR A 593 8.22 -11.39 -16.12
CA THR A 593 6.81 -11.62 -15.87
C THR A 593 6.41 -12.93 -16.56
N GLY A 594 5.88 -13.87 -15.79
CA GLY A 594 5.46 -15.18 -16.30
C GLY A 594 6.60 -15.91 -17.01
N SER A 595 6.34 -16.27 -18.27
CA SER A 595 7.27 -17.02 -19.13
C SER A 595 8.04 -16.15 -20.14
N GLU A 596 7.98 -14.82 -20.01
CA GLU A 596 8.71 -13.92 -20.91
C GLU A 596 10.22 -14.02 -20.74
N ILE A 597 10.95 -13.58 -21.76
CA ILE A 597 12.40 -13.40 -21.70
C ILE A 597 12.71 -12.28 -20.70
N PRO A 598 13.64 -12.48 -19.75
CA PRO A 598 13.95 -11.48 -18.74
C PRO A 598 14.35 -10.12 -19.34
N HIS A 599 13.98 -9.07 -18.62
CA HIS A 599 14.41 -7.70 -18.86
C HIS A 599 15.67 -7.41 -18.04
N TYR A 600 16.61 -6.70 -18.65
CA TYR A 600 17.90 -6.39 -18.05
C TYR A 600 18.11 -4.89 -17.96
N ARG A 601 18.63 -4.47 -16.83
CA ARG A 601 19.02 -3.10 -16.55
C ARG A 601 20.33 -3.06 -15.80
N GLU A 602 21.18 -2.08 -16.11
CA GLU A 602 22.46 -1.86 -15.46
C GLU A 602 22.63 -0.37 -15.14
N ASP A 603 22.98 -0.07 -13.91
CA ASP A 603 23.11 1.30 -13.40
C ASP A 603 24.44 1.48 -12.68
N TRP A 604 25.19 2.52 -13.06
CA TRP A 604 26.36 3.03 -12.36
C TRP A 604 26.03 4.41 -11.82
N ALA A 605 26.19 4.63 -10.55
CA ALA A 605 25.90 5.94 -9.95
C ALA A 605 27.03 6.37 -9.02
N PHE A 606 27.20 7.68 -8.93
CA PHE A 606 28.08 8.26 -7.92
C PHE A 606 27.43 9.47 -7.27
N ARG A 607 27.84 9.76 -6.03
CA ARG A 607 27.44 10.91 -5.27
C ARG A 607 28.64 11.51 -4.56
N THR A 608 28.77 12.80 -4.62
CA THR A 608 29.79 13.56 -3.90
C THR A 608 29.12 14.69 -3.13
N THR A 609 29.40 14.77 -1.83
CA THR A 609 28.93 15.90 -1.02
C THR A 609 30.15 16.56 -0.35
N TYR A 610 30.07 17.87 -0.26
CA TYR A 610 31.01 18.68 0.47
C TYR A 610 30.29 19.69 1.33
N ASN A 611 30.72 19.80 2.58
CA ASN A 611 30.18 20.75 3.54
C ASN A 611 31.34 21.46 4.25
N TRP A 612 31.29 22.78 4.32
CA TRP A 612 32.23 23.58 5.08
C TRP A 612 31.56 24.20 6.30
N ALA A 613 32.01 23.80 7.49
CA ALA A 613 31.60 24.35 8.78
C ALA A 613 30.08 24.33 9.03
N ASP A 614 29.34 23.41 8.39
CA ASP A 614 27.88 23.31 8.38
C ASP A 614 27.19 24.58 7.88
N ARG A 615 27.89 25.40 7.05
CA ARG A 615 27.37 26.65 6.45
C ARG A 615 27.14 26.54 4.97
N TYR A 616 28.11 26.03 4.23
CA TYR A 616 28.05 25.92 2.78
C TYR A 616 28.05 24.46 2.37
N PHE A 617 27.07 24.10 1.57
CA PHE A 617 26.85 22.73 1.12
C PHE A 617 26.91 22.66 -0.39
N ILE A 618 27.62 21.69 -0.91
CA ILE A 618 27.68 21.41 -2.36
C ILE A 618 27.45 19.92 -2.53
N GLU A 619 26.62 19.56 -3.46
CA GLU A 619 26.34 18.17 -3.84
C GLU A 619 26.41 18.03 -5.35
N TYR A 620 27.07 16.98 -5.82
CA TYR A 620 27.11 16.61 -7.23
C TYR A 620 26.87 15.11 -7.37
N ASN A 621 25.91 14.76 -8.20
CA ASN A 621 25.50 13.38 -8.44
C ASN A 621 25.55 13.08 -9.93
N GLY A 622 25.86 11.83 -10.29
CA GLY A 622 25.78 11.37 -11.65
C GLY A 622 25.37 9.91 -11.71
N ALA A 623 24.68 9.56 -12.78
CA ALA A 623 24.28 8.20 -13.08
C ALA A 623 24.50 7.87 -14.56
N TYR A 624 25.12 6.73 -14.83
CA TYR A 624 25.29 6.16 -16.16
C TYR A 624 24.45 4.91 -16.25
N ASN A 625 23.31 5.02 -16.92
CA ASN A 625 22.25 4.01 -16.93
C ASN A 625 22.18 3.31 -18.27
N GLY A 626 22.01 1.99 -18.23
CA GLY A 626 21.83 1.14 -19.40
C GLY A 626 20.48 0.44 -19.39
N SER A 627 19.74 0.50 -20.50
CA SER A 627 18.48 -0.18 -20.72
C SER A 627 18.51 -1.00 -22.00
N GLU A 628 18.05 -2.25 -21.94
CA GLU A 628 17.94 -3.12 -23.09
C GLU A 628 16.92 -2.67 -24.14
N LYS A 629 16.04 -1.73 -23.76
CA LYS A 629 14.98 -1.22 -24.62
C LYS A 629 15.49 -0.41 -25.82
N PHE A 630 16.75 0.04 -25.75
CA PHE A 630 17.38 0.88 -26.77
C PHE A 630 18.42 0.13 -27.59
N SER A 631 18.71 0.64 -28.80
CA SER A 631 19.78 0.15 -29.66
C SER A 631 21.14 0.21 -28.94
N LYS A 632 22.15 -0.50 -29.47
CA LYS A 632 23.47 -0.55 -28.85
C LYS A 632 24.08 0.85 -28.66
N GLU A 633 23.83 1.76 -29.60
CA GLU A 633 24.35 3.13 -29.63
C GLU A 633 23.68 4.00 -28.56
N ASN A 634 22.37 3.82 -28.32
CA ASN A 634 21.55 4.60 -27.39
C ASN A 634 21.31 3.91 -26.06
N ARG A 635 21.87 2.70 -25.85
CA ARG A 635 21.62 1.84 -24.68
C ARG A 635 22.01 2.49 -23.36
N PHE A 636 23.13 3.21 -23.34
CA PHE A 636 23.63 3.88 -22.15
C PHE A 636 23.55 5.39 -22.29
N ALA A 637 23.14 6.05 -21.22
CA ALA A 637 23.13 7.50 -21.14
C ALA A 637 23.63 8.00 -19.78
N PHE A 638 24.27 9.17 -19.79
CA PHE A 638 24.75 9.83 -18.58
C PHE A 638 23.84 10.97 -18.19
N PHE A 639 23.44 10.99 -16.93
CA PHE A 639 22.61 12.03 -16.32
C PHE A 639 23.31 12.59 -15.08
N ASN A 640 23.22 13.89 -14.86
CA ASN A 640 23.86 14.50 -13.71
C ASN A 640 23.00 15.57 -13.05
N SER A 641 23.31 15.85 -11.80
CA SER A 641 22.67 16.92 -11.03
C SER A 641 23.63 17.56 -10.05
N GLY A 642 23.39 18.82 -9.77
CA GLY A 642 24.12 19.58 -8.77
C GLY A 642 23.18 20.35 -7.84
N ALA A 643 23.60 20.51 -6.59
CA ALA A 643 22.88 21.30 -5.61
C ALA A 643 23.83 22.09 -4.72
N ILE A 644 23.37 23.27 -4.29
CA ILE A 644 24.07 24.13 -3.36
C ILE A 644 23.14 24.54 -2.22
N GLY A 645 23.70 24.70 -1.05
CA GLY A 645 22.98 25.13 0.15
C GLY A 645 23.80 26.11 0.96
N TRP A 646 23.12 27.08 1.56
CA TRP A 646 23.72 28.07 2.45
C TRP A 646 22.91 28.14 3.74
N MET A 647 23.53 27.77 4.86
CA MET A 647 22.95 27.90 6.20
C MET A 647 23.19 29.31 6.72
N VAL A 648 22.28 30.20 6.39
CA VAL A 648 22.37 31.62 6.73
C VAL A 648 22.40 31.85 8.25
N SER A 649 21.63 31.04 8.99
CA SER A 649 21.60 31.16 10.46
C SER A 649 22.93 30.87 11.16
N GLU A 650 23.88 30.21 10.51
CA GLU A 650 25.22 29.96 11.05
C GLU A 650 26.22 31.07 10.76
N GLU A 651 25.80 32.11 10.01
CA GLU A 651 26.65 33.22 9.72
C GLU A 651 26.80 34.16 10.93
N PRO A 652 27.98 34.84 11.10
CA PRO A 652 28.22 35.72 12.23
C PRO A 652 27.18 36.81 12.42
N PHE A 653 26.65 37.37 11.31
CA PHE A 653 25.62 38.41 11.35
C PHE A 653 24.23 37.93 11.77
N MET A 654 23.97 36.63 11.80
CA MET A 654 22.70 36.06 12.22
C MET A 654 22.74 35.47 13.64
N LYS A 655 23.91 35.36 14.27
CA LYS A 655 24.07 34.72 15.58
C LYS A 655 23.20 35.35 16.67
N PHE A 656 22.95 36.67 16.61
CA PHE A 656 22.11 37.33 17.60
C PHE A 656 20.67 36.84 17.62
N LEU A 657 20.13 36.40 16.47
CA LEU A 657 18.78 35.81 16.37
C LEU A 657 18.74 34.40 16.94
N LYS A 658 19.80 33.62 16.71
CA LYS A 658 19.96 32.26 17.27
C LYS A 658 20.15 32.29 18.78
N GLU A 659 21.00 33.19 19.30
CA GLU A 659 21.23 33.41 20.73
C GLU A 659 19.97 33.85 21.48
N ARG A 660 19.07 34.59 20.81
CA ARG A 660 17.76 34.98 21.32
C ARG A 660 16.66 33.95 21.11
N ARG A 661 16.96 32.80 20.55
CA ARG A 661 16.00 31.75 20.17
C ARG A 661 14.85 32.24 19.29
N ILE A 662 15.07 33.28 18.48
CA ILE A 662 14.05 33.81 17.56
C ILE A 662 14.08 33.01 16.26
N LEU A 663 15.29 32.65 15.78
CA LEU A 663 15.51 31.94 14.53
C LEU A 663 16.62 30.90 14.76
N ASP A 664 16.27 29.62 14.84
CA ASP A 664 17.22 28.54 15.07
C ASP A 664 17.87 28.06 13.80
N MET A 665 17.12 28.00 12.70
CA MET A 665 17.61 27.59 11.40
C MET A 665 17.04 28.48 10.30
N LEU A 666 17.92 28.91 9.39
CA LEU A 666 17.55 29.46 8.09
C LEU A 666 18.55 28.95 7.06
N LYS A 667 18.06 28.14 6.12
CA LYS A 667 18.84 27.56 5.03
C LYS A 667 18.21 27.87 3.69
N ILE A 668 19.00 28.37 2.76
CA ILE A 668 18.63 28.60 1.36
C ILE A 668 19.29 27.53 0.52
N ARG A 669 18.59 26.97 -0.42
CA ARG A 669 19.10 25.90 -1.31
C ARG A 669 18.60 26.06 -2.72
N ALA A 670 19.42 25.62 -3.67
CA ALA A 670 19.08 25.53 -5.07
C ALA A 670 19.64 24.22 -5.66
N SER A 671 18.89 23.60 -6.54
CA SER A 671 19.32 22.41 -7.25
C SER A 671 18.88 22.43 -8.70
N TYR A 672 19.72 21.88 -9.57
CA TYR A 672 19.43 21.64 -10.98
C TYR A 672 19.92 20.25 -11.36
N GLY A 673 19.16 19.56 -12.19
CA GLY A 673 19.59 18.27 -12.69
C GLY A 673 18.78 17.76 -13.89
N GLU A 674 19.39 16.83 -14.58
CA GLU A 674 18.80 16.09 -15.68
C GLU A 674 18.65 14.63 -15.26
N ILE A 675 17.49 14.05 -15.56
CA ILE A 675 17.17 12.65 -15.28
C ILE A 675 16.60 12.09 -16.58
N GLY A 676 16.96 10.84 -16.93
CA GLY A 676 16.36 10.15 -18.07
C GLY A 676 15.06 9.43 -17.68
N ASP A 677 14.32 8.96 -18.69
CA ASP A 677 13.25 7.98 -18.56
C ASP A 677 13.37 6.97 -19.70
N ASP A 678 13.27 5.66 -19.39
CA ASP A 678 13.27 4.56 -20.35
C ASP A 678 11.89 3.91 -20.51
N ASN A 679 10.84 4.59 -20.06
CA ASN A 679 9.50 4.07 -20.05
C ASN A 679 8.86 4.07 -21.45
N VAL A 680 9.27 3.12 -22.27
CA VAL A 680 8.64 2.78 -23.55
C VAL A 680 7.82 1.51 -23.38
N LYS A 681 6.62 1.50 -23.95
CA LYS A 681 5.65 0.41 -23.75
C LYS A 681 6.06 -0.91 -24.39
N THR A 682 6.81 -0.84 -25.50
CA THR A 682 7.14 -2.00 -26.33
C THR A 682 8.63 -2.27 -26.29
N ARG A 683 8.99 -3.55 -26.20
CA ARG A 683 10.36 -4.04 -26.28
C ARG A 683 10.85 -4.00 -27.73
N TRP A 684 12.14 -3.78 -27.94
CA TRP A 684 12.81 -3.82 -29.26
C TRP A 684 12.25 -2.85 -30.31
N LEU A 685 11.82 -1.67 -29.88
CA LEU A 685 11.34 -0.62 -30.80
C LEU A 685 12.37 -0.19 -31.88
N TYR A 686 13.63 -0.49 -31.67
CA TYR A 686 14.72 -0.20 -32.63
C TYR A 686 14.85 -1.25 -33.71
N MET A 687 14.08 -2.35 -33.69
CA MET A 687 14.10 -3.45 -34.64
C MET A 687 12.80 -3.57 -35.42
N ASN A 688 12.86 -3.82 -36.70
CA ASN A 688 11.68 -4.20 -37.47
C ASN A 688 11.12 -5.51 -36.93
N GLN A 689 9.83 -5.55 -36.69
CA GLN A 689 9.13 -6.73 -36.21
C GLN A 689 8.18 -7.25 -37.28
N TRP A 690 8.21 -8.54 -37.50
CA TRP A 690 7.38 -9.22 -38.48
C TRP A 690 6.43 -10.17 -37.77
N ALA A 691 5.18 -10.17 -38.19
CA ALA A 691 4.17 -11.07 -37.68
C ALA A 691 3.54 -11.89 -38.77
N TYR A 692 3.09 -13.07 -38.44
CA TYR A 692 2.29 -13.89 -39.33
C TYR A 692 0.99 -13.17 -39.68
N GLY A 693 0.75 -12.97 -40.94
CA GLY A 693 -0.38 -12.20 -41.47
C GLY A 693 -1.61 -13.05 -41.81
N GLY A 694 -1.54 -14.35 -41.60
CA GLY A 694 -2.57 -15.30 -41.99
C GLY A 694 -2.36 -15.87 -43.39
N THR A 695 -3.39 -16.50 -43.91
CA THR A 695 -3.44 -16.91 -45.32
C THR A 695 -3.77 -15.70 -46.21
N SER A 696 -3.14 -15.66 -47.38
CA SER A 696 -3.44 -14.57 -48.31
C SER A 696 -4.84 -14.76 -48.93
N SER A 697 -5.54 -13.66 -49.17
CA SER A 697 -6.86 -13.66 -49.80
C SER A 697 -6.83 -13.75 -51.32
N LEU A 698 -5.77 -14.34 -51.91
CA LEU A 698 -5.59 -14.47 -53.34
C LEU A 698 -6.53 -15.51 -53.99
N ASP A 699 -7.12 -16.41 -53.19
CA ASP A 699 -8.12 -17.36 -53.67
C ASP A 699 -9.50 -16.93 -53.17
N VAL A 700 -10.22 -16.19 -54.03
CA VAL A 700 -11.52 -15.59 -53.68
C VAL A 700 -12.63 -16.65 -53.67
N ASP A 701 -12.47 -17.76 -54.34
CA ASP A 701 -13.57 -18.74 -54.58
C ASP A 701 -13.66 -19.80 -53.47
N ARG A 702 -12.59 -20.03 -52.68
CA ARG A 702 -12.55 -21.09 -51.68
C ARG A 702 -12.39 -20.62 -50.25
N GLY A 703 -12.15 -19.35 -50.01
CA GLY A 703 -11.94 -18.79 -48.65
C GLY A 703 -10.66 -19.29 -47.96
N GLU A 704 -9.90 -20.19 -48.60
CA GLU A 704 -8.64 -20.75 -48.09
C GLU A 704 -7.55 -20.58 -49.17
N SER A 705 -6.52 -19.85 -48.83
CA SER A 705 -5.34 -19.73 -49.69
C SER A 705 -4.23 -20.63 -49.18
N PRO A 706 -3.52 -21.39 -50.07
CA PRO A 706 -2.36 -22.16 -49.67
C PRO A 706 -1.16 -21.27 -49.35
N TYR A 707 -1.25 -19.97 -49.62
CA TYR A 707 -0.14 -19.04 -49.41
C TYR A 707 -0.23 -18.40 -48.07
N THR A 708 0.83 -18.50 -47.28
CA THR A 708 1.03 -17.76 -46.06
C THR A 708 1.85 -16.51 -46.33
N TRP A 709 1.64 -15.48 -45.55
CA TRP A 709 2.43 -14.26 -45.68
C TRP A 709 2.81 -13.70 -44.34
N TYR A 710 3.91 -12.99 -44.31
CA TYR A 710 4.37 -12.23 -43.17
C TYR A 710 4.28 -10.76 -43.49
N ARG A 711 3.88 -9.98 -42.54
CA ARG A 711 3.83 -8.53 -42.68
C ARG A 711 4.65 -7.88 -41.57
N GLU A 712 5.20 -6.74 -41.87
CA GLU A 712 5.79 -5.89 -40.88
C GLU A 712 4.72 -5.46 -39.85
N SER A 713 4.86 -5.90 -38.60
CA SER A 713 3.94 -5.56 -37.51
C SER A 713 4.33 -4.26 -36.82
N ALA A 714 5.62 -3.93 -36.84
CA ALA A 714 6.18 -2.68 -36.38
C ALA A 714 7.44 -2.32 -37.15
N VAL A 715 7.54 -1.07 -37.59
CA VAL A 715 8.75 -0.50 -38.19
C VAL A 715 9.71 -0.10 -37.09
N GLY A 716 10.91 -0.63 -37.11
CA GLY A 716 11.97 -0.30 -36.15
C GLY A 716 12.46 1.12 -36.30
N ASN A 717 12.66 1.81 -35.20
CA ASN A 717 13.30 3.10 -35.15
C ASN A 717 14.62 3.01 -34.36
N SER A 718 15.75 2.96 -35.05
CA SER A 718 17.07 2.88 -34.42
C SER A 718 17.46 4.10 -33.59
N ASP A 719 16.77 5.24 -33.81
CA ASP A 719 17.01 6.50 -33.08
C ASP A 719 16.20 6.64 -31.81
N VAL A 720 15.46 5.61 -31.40
CA VAL A 720 14.80 5.60 -30.09
C VAL A 720 15.83 5.76 -29.00
N HIS A 721 15.65 6.78 -28.16
CA HIS A 721 16.59 7.15 -27.11
C HIS A 721 15.85 7.58 -25.84
N TRP A 722 16.61 7.85 -24.79
CA TRP A 722 16.15 8.26 -23.48
C TRP A 722 15.35 9.56 -23.51
N GLU A 723 14.18 9.57 -22.87
CA GLU A 723 13.50 10.82 -22.53
C GLU A 723 14.31 11.56 -21.46
N LYS A 724 14.40 12.90 -21.55
CA LYS A 724 15.15 13.74 -20.61
C LYS A 724 14.24 14.67 -19.87
N VAL A 725 14.23 14.57 -18.55
CA VAL A 725 13.50 15.45 -17.64
C VAL A 725 14.50 16.40 -16.95
N LYS A 726 14.32 17.71 -17.12
CA LYS A 726 15.14 18.75 -16.49
C LYS A 726 14.36 19.36 -15.33
N LYS A 727 14.97 19.44 -14.15
CA LYS A 727 14.35 19.99 -12.95
C LYS A 727 15.23 21.06 -12.33
N LEU A 728 14.64 22.23 -12.08
CA LEU A 728 15.22 23.31 -11.29
C LEU A 728 14.37 23.50 -10.03
N ASN A 729 15.01 23.53 -8.87
CA ASN A 729 14.33 23.70 -7.60
C ASN A 729 15.03 24.72 -6.71
N PHE A 730 14.24 25.60 -6.08
CA PHE A 730 14.68 26.51 -5.04
C PHE A 730 13.94 26.20 -3.75
N GLY A 731 14.61 26.28 -2.61
CA GLY A 731 14.01 25.99 -1.33
C GLY A 731 14.55 26.85 -0.21
N VAL A 732 13.71 27.08 0.78
CA VAL A 732 14.07 27.74 2.04
C VAL A 732 13.57 26.83 3.17
N ASP A 733 14.47 26.46 4.05
CA ASP A 733 14.17 25.70 5.26
C ASP A 733 14.38 26.64 6.46
N TYR A 734 13.41 26.71 7.36
CA TYR A 734 13.48 27.59 8.53
C TYR A 734 12.85 26.91 9.76
N SER A 735 13.35 27.32 10.94
CA SER A 735 12.83 26.95 12.25
C SER A 735 12.86 28.19 13.15
N PHE A 736 11.76 28.46 13.83
CA PHE A 736 11.60 29.55 14.77
C PHE A 736 11.18 29.01 16.14
N TRP A 737 11.67 29.61 17.23
CA TRP A 737 11.23 29.37 18.60
C TRP A 737 11.30 27.90 19.06
N ASP A 738 12.38 27.20 18.81
CA ASP A 738 12.68 25.86 19.35
C ASP A 738 13.24 25.90 20.77
#